data_e6bb63314ad49985fe47d0dcf3391c9d
#
_entry.id   e6bb63314ad49985fe47d0dcf3391c9d
#
_cell.length_a   1.000
_cell.length_b   1.000
_cell.length_c   1.000
_cell.angle_alpha   90.00
_cell.angle_beta   90.00
_cell.angle_gamma   90.00
#
_symmetry.space_group_name_H-M   'P 1'
#
loop_
_entity.id
_entity.type
_entity.pdbx_description
1 polymer ?
#
loop_
_entity_poly.entity_id
_entity_poly.type
_entity_poly.pdbx_seq_one_letter_code
_entity_poly.pdbx_strand_id
1 'polypeptide(L)'
;MYKYLLFLVFPVFMFSQSQKISGTVFNVDEEKLDSVKVELYNHENTLIKSFFTDSEGRFSFDNLLSTSFKLKINNEKYLSFEKNIKAKNEHETLNIILKNNQKDIEAVTITKKKPLVKRKVDRLEFNVENSNISSLNAWEILKKTPQVTINNDVLAVKGGTSVLITINDKKVMMTGEELKNLLENTQGDDVKSVEVITNPPAKYEAQGGAVLNIVMKKNKIEGYRGILSSKYIQTQYAKGVAGLSQYYKKDKLSVMGSYFRGGGTYYREGTDYVNYPEDGTTWISTMNRKDQNKSQNTVNFNVEYEIDSLTTASLNYSGFFAPNSFGTYNVPTLIYNSQNVVESNYTTINDHHSRKINNSLSFQIDRKLNKKSSISWINYFTANNSSKYQNVLTYLNFINENTRETNFMTNNKSNVQLYSTQFDYQWKNEKLELESGAKYSFVKTNSLLDFSDNENGQFQYRPEKSSLFDYKEHNFGIYTSMAYNLGKWNFKGGLRAEMTDLEGVVSEPYEVNKNNYWSLFPTFYAQYTTENKHEFGFSYGKRISRPYYSWLNPAKSYYNLFSYYQGDPKLKATIIHNLNLTYSFKNWNLDFYYRKEIFPSMEISYQQHENNNLIYYFTNIEKGEAFGMSLYKSFEIKPWWSLIISENLEHNENYFKGIDGALNKNQVWNWVSNISTSFTLDENSDWKMEVGHKYYSPGIQGTFTISSQWSAYFVMNRKFFNKKLEAAFIFNDIFRSTQQKISSKYGNQDNYFLDYQDTQGFTFSLKYNFGNQSVKNSKSIKKADEQERL
;
A
#
# COMPACT_ATOMS: atom_id res chain seq x y z
N MET A 1 -0.58 -110.57 54.86
CA MET A 1 0.30 -110.90 53.75
C MET A 1 0.54 -109.61 53.02
N TYR A 2 1.74 -109.03 53.17
CA TYR A 2 2.14 -107.66 52.69
C TYR A 2 2.66 -107.75 51.28
N LYS A 3 2.26 -106.76 50.40
CA LYS A 3 2.97 -106.41 49.17
C LYS A 3 3.48 -104.98 49.20
N TYR A 4 4.75 -104.85 49.09
CA TYR A 4 5.48 -103.61 48.98
C TYR A 4 5.33 -103.03 47.59
N LEU A 5 4.97 -101.71 47.49
CA LEU A 5 4.93 -100.95 46.29
C LEU A 5 6.12 -99.92 46.34
N LEU A 6 7.11 -100.16 45.44
CA LEU A 6 8.27 -99.26 45.28
C LEU A 6 7.89 -98.01 44.45
N PHE A 7 7.98 -96.79 44.97
CA PHE A 7 7.81 -95.57 44.23
C PHE A 7 9.12 -95.10 43.70
N LEU A 8 9.31 -95.09 42.38
CA LEU A 8 10.39 -94.43 41.61
C LEU A 8 10.14 -92.97 41.43
N VAL A 9 10.91 -92.09 42.15
CA VAL A 9 10.86 -90.60 41.94
C VAL A 9 11.81 -90.26 40.78
N PHE A 10 11.33 -89.82 39.62
CA PHE A 10 12.12 -89.20 38.54
C PHE A 10 12.18 -87.69 38.82
N PRO A 11 13.39 -87.06 38.82
CA PRO A 11 13.50 -85.62 38.87
C PRO A 11 13.22 -85.02 37.51
N VAL A 12 12.13 -84.22 37.38
CA VAL A 12 11.84 -83.41 36.19
C VAL A 12 12.78 -82.20 36.21
N PHE A 13 13.84 -82.27 35.35
CA PHE A 13 14.61 -81.03 35.00
C PHE A 13 13.74 -80.10 34.17
N MET A 14 13.20 -79.02 34.78
CA MET A 14 12.65 -77.88 34.04
C MET A 14 13.80 -77.11 33.40
N PHE A 15 14.01 -77.26 32.07
CA PHE A 15 14.79 -76.34 31.29
C PHE A 15 14.10 -75.02 31.25
N SER A 16 14.55 -73.98 32.01
CA SER A 16 14.16 -72.58 31.85
C SER A 16 14.73 -72.12 30.51
N GLN A 17 13.87 -71.89 29.49
CA GLN A 17 14.28 -71.24 28.26
C GLN A 17 14.62 -69.79 28.54
N SER A 18 15.86 -69.41 28.37
CA SER A 18 16.31 -67.99 28.48
C SER A 18 15.98 -67.23 27.17
N GLN A 19 15.30 -66.14 27.29
CA GLN A 19 14.98 -65.26 26.15
C GLN A 19 16.03 -64.19 25.92
N LYS A 20 16.19 -63.78 24.66
CA LYS A 20 17.07 -62.69 24.21
C LYS A 20 16.22 -61.62 23.47
N ILE A 21 16.42 -60.35 23.86
CA ILE A 21 15.87 -59.18 23.13
C ILE A 21 17.04 -58.36 22.62
N SER A 22 17.10 -58.16 21.31
CA SER A 22 18.11 -57.27 20.70
C SER A 22 17.46 -56.27 19.76
N GLY A 23 18.19 -55.26 19.33
CA GLY A 23 17.68 -54.32 18.36
C GLY A 23 18.71 -53.24 17.97
N THR A 24 18.26 -52.37 17.07
CA THR A 24 19.01 -51.18 16.60
C THR A 24 18.15 -49.91 16.75
N VAL A 25 18.76 -48.85 17.23
CA VAL A 25 18.13 -47.55 17.45
C VAL A 25 18.58 -46.59 16.35
N PHE A 26 17.64 -45.97 15.68
CA PHE A 26 17.84 -45.00 14.61
C PHE A 26 17.18 -43.64 14.97
N ASN A 27 17.64 -42.57 14.34
CA ASN A 27 16.87 -41.33 14.27
C ASN A 27 15.88 -41.35 13.08
N VAL A 28 15.12 -40.25 12.85
CA VAL A 28 14.17 -40.13 11.73
C VAL A 28 14.84 -40.05 10.35
N ASP A 29 16.15 -39.78 10.30
CA ASP A 29 16.96 -39.70 9.08
C ASP A 29 17.67 -41.06 8.80
N GLU A 30 17.25 -42.13 9.51
CA GLU A 30 17.80 -43.49 9.42
C GLU A 30 19.29 -43.63 9.83
N GLU A 31 19.81 -42.64 10.55
CA GLU A 31 21.16 -42.70 11.14
C GLU A 31 21.13 -43.53 12.43
N LYS A 32 22.14 -44.40 12.62
CA LYS A 32 22.30 -45.24 13.79
C LYS A 32 22.74 -44.39 14.99
N LEU A 33 22.10 -44.60 16.13
CA LEU A 33 22.33 -43.81 17.36
C LEU A 33 23.22 -44.55 18.36
N ASP A 34 24.44 -44.02 18.55
CA ASP A 34 25.40 -44.48 19.56
C ASP A 34 25.07 -43.91 20.96
N SER A 35 25.45 -44.68 22.02
CA SER A 35 25.40 -44.23 23.43
C SER A 35 23.99 -43.84 23.91
N VAL A 36 22.93 -44.40 23.32
CA VAL A 36 21.54 -44.23 23.76
C VAL A 36 21.22 -45.28 24.82
N LYS A 37 20.80 -44.86 26.01
CA LYS A 37 20.42 -45.75 27.10
C LYS A 37 19.07 -46.38 26.82
N VAL A 38 19.07 -47.74 26.66
CA VAL A 38 17.87 -48.57 26.50
C VAL A 38 17.64 -49.28 27.83
N GLU A 39 16.45 -49.17 28.40
CA GLU A 39 16.06 -49.74 29.69
C GLU A 39 14.95 -50.74 29.52
N LEU A 40 15.09 -51.90 30.16
CA LEU A 40 14.14 -53.02 30.15
C LEU A 40 13.50 -53.16 31.53
N TYR A 41 12.18 -53.12 31.58
CA TYR A 41 11.37 -53.25 32.80
C TYR A 41 10.48 -54.46 32.75
N ASN A 42 10.14 -55.01 33.94
CA ASN A 42 9.10 -56.05 34.06
C ASN A 42 7.68 -55.41 33.99
N HIS A 43 6.64 -56.24 34.06
CA HIS A 43 5.25 -55.78 34.04
C HIS A 43 4.84 -54.91 35.24
N GLU A 44 5.61 -54.94 36.36
CA GLU A 44 5.42 -54.14 37.58
C GLU A 44 6.20 -52.81 37.53
N ASN A 45 6.76 -52.44 36.34
CA ASN A 45 7.61 -51.26 36.13
C ASN A 45 8.91 -51.23 36.95
N THR A 46 9.44 -52.41 37.33
CA THR A 46 10.74 -52.54 38.00
C THR A 46 11.80 -52.70 36.90
N LEU A 47 12.92 -51.94 36.98
CA LEU A 47 14.03 -52.01 36.04
C LEU A 47 14.73 -53.38 36.18
N ILE A 48 14.81 -54.16 35.08
CA ILE A 48 15.47 -55.45 35.01
C ILE A 48 16.95 -55.27 34.60
N LYS A 49 17.14 -54.56 33.45
CA LYS A 49 18.46 -54.36 32.84
C LYS A 49 18.45 -53.01 32.08
N SER A 50 19.65 -52.42 31.92
CA SER A 50 19.87 -51.30 30.99
C SER A 50 21.10 -51.55 30.13
N PHE A 51 21.11 -51.02 28.91
CA PHE A 51 22.19 -51.15 27.96
C PHE A 51 22.36 -49.81 27.21
N PHE A 52 23.62 -49.42 26.91
CA PHE A 52 23.87 -48.32 26.01
C PHE A 52 24.15 -48.87 24.61
N THR A 53 23.56 -48.29 23.59
CA THR A 53 23.79 -48.69 22.20
C THR A 53 25.26 -48.49 21.81
N ASP A 54 25.78 -49.38 20.98
CA ASP A 54 27.11 -49.31 20.40
C ASP A 54 27.18 -48.30 19.20
N SER A 55 28.37 -48.17 18.60
CA SER A 55 28.60 -47.27 17.44
C SER A 55 27.75 -47.64 16.21
N GLU A 56 27.19 -48.87 16.18
CA GLU A 56 26.24 -49.34 15.16
C GLU A 56 24.79 -49.24 15.62
N GLY A 57 24.52 -48.52 16.72
CA GLY A 57 23.20 -48.32 17.29
C GLY A 57 22.57 -49.57 17.94
N ARG A 58 23.33 -50.63 18.15
CA ARG A 58 22.81 -51.95 18.57
C ARG A 58 22.77 -52.07 20.10
N PHE A 59 21.76 -52.78 20.60
CA PHE A 59 21.62 -53.18 22.01
C PHE A 59 21.22 -54.67 22.08
N SER A 60 21.55 -55.33 23.23
CA SER A 60 21.15 -56.71 23.46
C SER A 60 20.95 -56.97 24.95
N PHE A 61 19.88 -57.67 25.30
CA PHE A 61 19.54 -58.17 26.63
C PHE A 61 19.41 -59.70 26.54
N ASP A 62 20.34 -60.36 27.14
CA ASP A 62 20.42 -61.83 27.16
C ASP A 62 19.99 -62.40 28.56
N ASN A 63 19.63 -63.69 28.61
CA ASN A 63 19.23 -64.40 29.81
C ASN A 63 18.01 -63.76 30.53
N LEU A 64 16.94 -63.53 29.80
CA LEU A 64 15.68 -63.02 30.32
C LEU A 64 14.74 -64.19 30.72
N LEU A 65 14.22 -64.13 31.96
CA LEU A 65 13.38 -65.24 32.53
C LEU A 65 11.85 -64.98 32.38
N SER A 66 11.44 -63.82 31.88
CA SER A 66 10.02 -63.46 31.68
C SER A 66 9.65 -63.44 30.19
N THR A 67 8.39 -63.58 29.86
CA THR A 67 7.86 -63.47 28.48
C THR A 67 7.26 -62.10 28.17
N SER A 68 7.13 -61.20 29.16
CA SER A 68 6.55 -59.87 28.96
C SER A 68 7.45 -58.78 29.59
N PHE A 69 7.80 -57.81 28.79
CA PHE A 69 8.71 -56.72 29.13
C PHE A 69 8.18 -55.36 28.64
N LYS A 70 8.63 -54.29 29.26
CA LYS A 70 8.46 -52.93 28.81
C LYS A 70 9.83 -52.27 28.54
N LEU A 71 10.09 -51.89 27.31
CA LEU A 71 11.29 -51.25 26.90
C LEU A 71 11.03 -49.72 26.90
N LYS A 72 11.97 -48.98 27.54
CA LYS A 72 11.96 -47.52 27.60
C LYS A 72 13.30 -46.95 27.14
N ILE A 73 13.18 -45.80 26.41
CA ILE A 73 14.33 -44.97 26.03
C ILE A 73 13.97 -43.56 26.41
N ASN A 74 14.72 -42.96 27.34
CA ASN A 74 14.64 -41.58 27.73
C ASN A 74 15.95 -40.89 27.34
N ASN A 75 15.88 -39.90 26.46
CA ASN A 75 17.04 -39.13 26.01
C ASN A 75 16.65 -37.66 25.84
N GLU A 76 17.53 -36.73 26.20
CA GLU A 76 17.27 -35.30 26.13
C GLU A 76 17.04 -34.78 24.69
N LYS A 77 17.66 -35.44 23.70
CA LYS A 77 17.59 -35.08 22.28
C LYS A 77 16.36 -35.66 21.55
N TYR A 78 15.75 -36.74 22.10
CA TYR A 78 14.68 -37.48 21.47
C TYR A 78 13.44 -37.57 22.34
N LEU A 79 12.26 -37.67 21.77
CA LEU A 79 11.02 -37.96 22.49
C LEU A 79 11.13 -39.30 23.18
N SER A 80 10.65 -39.40 24.44
CA SER A 80 10.63 -40.67 25.17
C SER A 80 9.90 -41.74 24.36
N PHE A 81 10.51 -42.90 24.26
CA PHE A 81 9.97 -44.07 23.56
C PHE A 81 9.67 -45.14 24.61
N GLU A 82 8.43 -45.69 24.57
CA GLU A 82 8.03 -46.85 25.35
C GLU A 82 7.36 -47.89 24.45
N LYS A 83 7.71 -49.19 24.61
CA LYS A 83 7.10 -50.30 23.91
C LYS A 83 6.93 -51.49 24.80
N ASN A 84 5.71 -52.08 24.86
CA ASN A 84 5.48 -53.37 25.50
C ASN A 84 5.89 -54.50 24.56
N ILE A 85 6.70 -55.43 25.03
CA ILE A 85 7.21 -56.59 24.28
C ILE A 85 6.69 -57.86 24.92
N LYS A 86 6.03 -58.68 24.11
CA LYS A 86 5.72 -60.10 24.48
C LYS A 86 6.59 -60.95 23.60
N ALA A 87 7.66 -61.46 24.19
CA ALA A 87 8.59 -62.30 23.47
C ALA A 87 7.91 -63.65 23.19
N LYS A 88 7.65 -63.94 21.94
CA LYS A 88 7.05 -65.22 21.49
C LYS A 88 8.10 -66.26 21.07
N ASN A 89 9.33 -65.83 20.78
CA ASN A 89 10.45 -66.64 20.32
C ASN A 89 11.64 -66.50 21.26
N GLU A 90 12.60 -67.40 21.19
CA GLU A 90 13.86 -67.36 21.96
C GLU A 90 14.67 -66.08 21.70
N HIS A 91 14.48 -65.47 20.51
CA HIS A 91 15.15 -64.22 20.12
C HIS A 91 14.15 -63.25 19.45
N GLU A 92 14.01 -62.05 20.08
CA GLU A 92 13.19 -60.93 19.54
C GLU A 92 14.12 -59.81 19.08
N THR A 93 13.97 -59.34 17.81
CA THR A 93 14.77 -58.26 17.24
C THR A 93 13.90 -57.01 16.96
N LEU A 94 14.35 -55.82 17.35
CA LEU A 94 13.62 -54.58 17.30
C LEU A 94 14.37 -53.51 16.52
N ASN A 95 13.72 -52.86 15.58
CA ASN A 95 14.19 -51.61 14.99
C ASN A 95 13.39 -50.45 15.62
N ILE A 96 14.09 -49.51 16.30
CA ILE A 96 13.48 -48.40 17.04
C ILE A 96 13.88 -47.10 16.37
N ILE A 97 12.92 -46.32 15.92
CA ILE A 97 13.14 -44.98 15.34
C ILE A 97 12.72 -43.94 16.38
N LEU A 98 13.67 -43.12 16.84
CA LEU A 98 13.46 -42.06 17.80
C LEU A 98 13.17 -40.76 17.04
N LYS A 99 12.06 -40.10 17.38
CA LYS A 99 11.73 -38.77 16.90
C LYS A 99 12.47 -37.72 17.71
N ASN A 100 13.03 -36.72 17.05
CA ASN A 100 13.70 -35.63 17.71
C ASN A 100 12.75 -34.99 18.74
N ASN A 101 13.22 -34.80 19.97
CA ASN A 101 12.54 -33.98 20.95
C ASN A 101 12.75 -32.50 20.56
N GLN A 102 12.04 -32.04 19.52
CA GLN A 102 11.80 -30.61 19.33
C GLN A 102 10.81 -30.17 20.44
N LYS A 103 11.29 -30.10 21.71
CA LYS A 103 10.96 -28.91 22.44
C LYS A 103 11.58 -27.80 21.61
N ASP A 104 10.74 -26.98 20.95
CA ASP A 104 11.06 -25.59 20.77
C ASP A 104 11.45 -25.10 22.17
N ILE A 105 12.72 -25.18 22.49
CA ILE A 105 13.31 -24.22 23.38
C ILE A 105 13.02 -22.95 22.57
N GLU A 106 11.97 -22.21 22.93
CA GLU A 106 11.99 -20.78 22.74
C GLU A 106 13.34 -20.38 23.31
N ALA A 107 14.34 -20.37 22.43
CA ALA A 107 15.54 -19.63 22.67
C ALA A 107 14.97 -18.28 23.03
N VAL A 108 15.09 -17.88 24.27
CA VAL A 108 15.02 -16.47 24.67
C VAL A 108 16.19 -15.86 23.93
N THR A 109 16.01 -15.74 22.64
CA THR A 109 16.79 -14.88 21.79
C THR A 109 16.42 -13.53 22.37
N ILE A 110 17.32 -12.99 23.20
CA ILE A 110 17.33 -11.56 23.53
C ILE A 110 17.56 -10.89 22.19
N THR A 111 16.53 -10.84 21.38
CA THR A 111 16.45 -10.02 20.17
C THR A 111 16.40 -8.62 20.74
N LYS A 112 17.57 -7.99 20.79
CA LYS A 112 17.68 -6.55 21.04
C LYS A 112 16.70 -5.92 20.07
N LYS A 113 15.53 -5.46 20.57
CA LYS A 113 14.48 -4.88 19.74
C LYS A 113 15.15 -3.81 18.89
N LYS A 114 15.10 -3.98 17.57
CA LYS A 114 15.59 -2.96 16.64
C LYS A 114 14.81 -1.68 16.91
N PRO A 115 15.44 -0.49 16.86
CA PRO A 115 14.71 0.75 16.99
C PRO A 115 13.60 0.78 15.91
N LEU A 116 12.42 1.23 16.30
CA LEU A 116 11.25 1.29 15.40
C LEU A 116 11.54 2.14 14.16
N VAL A 117 12.37 3.17 14.32
CA VAL A 117 12.81 4.06 13.22
C VAL A 117 14.33 4.05 13.16
N LYS A 118 14.88 3.91 11.93
CA LYS A 118 16.29 4.00 11.63
C LYS A 118 16.51 4.93 10.45
N ARG A 119 17.46 5.87 10.57
CA ARG A 119 17.87 6.74 9.46
C ARG A 119 18.97 6.05 8.63
N LYS A 120 18.83 6.09 7.31
CA LYS A 120 19.88 5.80 6.32
C LYS A 120 20.23 7.10 5.60
N VAL A 121 21.32 7.10 4.84
CA VAL A 121 21.80 8.31 4.15
C VAL A 121 20.73 8.99 3.28
N ASP A 122 19.88 8.22 2.58
CA ASP A 122 18.88 8.71 1.62
C ASP A 122 17.42 8.46 2.06
N ARG A 123 17.20 7.80 3.22
CA ARG A 123 15.84 7.39 3.62
C ARG A 123 15.66 7.19 5.12
N LEU A 124 14.41 7.24 5.56
CA LEU A 124 14.01 6.82 6.89
C LEU A 124 13.41 5.43 6.79
N GLU A 125 13.94 4.46 7.52
CA GLU A 125 13.45 3.08 7.60
C GLU A 125 12.59 2.90 8.86
N PHE A 126 11.30 2.61 8.66
CA PHE A 126 10.35 2.30 9.71
C PHE A 126 10.23 0.78 9.84
N ASN A 127 10.81 0.21 10.90
CA ASN A 127 10.87 -1.23 11.11
C ASN A 127 9.51 -1.78 11.54
N VAL A 128 8.96 -2.69 10.77
CA VAL A 128 7.71 -3.40 11.06
C VAL A 128 7.99 -4.76 11.70
N GLU A 129 9.07 -5.39 11.26
CA GLU A 129 9.47 -6.73 11.72
C GLU A 129 9.72 -6.75 13.24
N ASN A 130 9.10 -7.71 13.94
CA ASN A 130 9.20 -7.88 15.39
C ASN A 130 8.69 -6.67 16.22
N SER A 131 7.79 -5.86 15.66
CA SER A 131 7.12 -4.76 16.34
C SER A 131 5.64 -5.07 16.60
N ASN A 132 5.00 -4.31 17.48
CA ASN A 132 3.57 -4.45 17.76
C ASN A 132 2.69 -4.10 16.55
N ILE A 133 3.22 -3.37 15.56
CA ILE A 133 2.51 -2.98 14.34
C ILE A 133 2.54 -4.05 13.24
N SER A 134 3.37 -5.10 13.37
CA SER A 134 3.41 -6.21 12.39
C SER A 134 2.09 -6.97 12.26
N SER A 135 1.24 -6.91 13.28
CA SER A 135 -0.10 -7.51 13.25
C SER A 135 -1.14 -6.70 12.45
N LEU A 136 -0.82 -5.48 12.05
CA LEU A 136 -1.65 -4.64 11.21
C LEU A 136 -1.48 -5.04 9.74
N ASN A 137 -2.37 -4.57 8.85
CA ASN A 137 -2.13 -4.65 7.41
C ASN A 137 -1.19 -3.52 6.94
N ALA A 138 -0.69 -3.61 5.70
CA ALA A 138 0.27 -2.62 5.19
C ALA A 138 -0.32 -1.20 5.11
N TRP A 139 -1.63 -1.04 4.84
CA TRP A 139 -2.28 0.27 4.81
C TRP A 139 -2.30 0.94 6.19
N GLU A 140 -2.64 0.20 7.23
CA GLU A 140 -2.61 0.69 8.61
C GLU A 140 -1.16 0.96 9.09
N ILE A 141 -0.19 0.19 8.61
CA ILE A 141 1.23 0.47 8.86
C ILE A 141 1.65 1.81 8.23
N LEU A 142 1.21 2.11 7.00
CA LEU A 142 1.49 3.40 6.35
C LEU A 142 0.91 4.58 7.15
N LYS A 143 -0.29 4.45 7.71
CA LYS A 143 -0.89 5.49 8.58
C LYS A 143 -0.05 5.80 9.82
N LYS A 144 0.80 4.86 10.26
CA LYS A 144 1.70 4.99 11.42
C LYS A 144 3.14 5.29 11.05
N THR A 145 3.43 5.28 9.74
CA THR A 145 4.77 5.55 9.23
C THR A 145 5.11 7.03 9.43
N PRO A 146 6.29 7.37 9.98
CA PRO A 146 6.72 8.75 10.15
C PRO A 146 6.62 9.54 8.87
N GLN A 147 6.20 10.83 8.95
CA GLN A 147 6.10 11.76 7.81
C GLN A 147 5.01 11.40 6.77
N VAL A 148 4.29 10.30 6.97
CA VAL A 148 3.20 9.89 6.10
C VAL A 148 1.87 10.36 6.69
N THR A 149 1.06 10.97 5.86
CA THR A 149 -0.32 11.34 6.17
C THR A 149 -1.26 10.73 5.15
N ILE A 150 -2.40 10.22 5.61
CA ILE A 150 -3.46 9.69 4.74
C ILE A 150 -4.74 10.41 5.14
N ASN A 151 -5.25 11.23 4.24
CA ASN A 151 -6.50 11.96 4.39
C ASN A 151 -7.43 11.64 3.21
N ASN A 152 -8.66 11.22 3.49
CA ASN A 152 -9.64 10.80 2.47
C ASN A 152 -9.04 9.84 1.42
N ASP A 153 -8.25 8.85 1.91
CA ASP A 153 -7.50 7.88 1.11
C ASP A 153 -6.40 8.47 0.21
N VAL A 154 -6.16 9.78 0.26
CA VAL A 154 -5.04 10.44 -0.40
C VAL A 154 -3.81 10.36 0.49
N LEU A 155 -2.74 9.80 -0.05
CA LEU A 155 -1.48 9.60 0.64
C LEU A 155 -0.53 10.76 0.34
N ALA A 156 0.06 11.33 1.41
CA ALA A 156 1.02 12.42 1.32
C ALA A 156 2.25 12.16 2.19
N VAL A 157 3.38 12.73 1.81
CA VAL A 157 4.62 12.75 2.59
C VAL A 157 5.03 14.20 2.79
N LYS A 158 5.11 14.65 4.06
CA LYS A 158 5.41 16.05 4.41
C LYS A 158 4.57 17.06 3.61
N GLY A 159 3.26 16.86 3.58
CA GLY A 159 2.31 17.71 2.84
C GLY A 159 2.31 17.55 1.31
N GLY A 160 3.32 16.92 0.71
CA GLY A 160 3.35 16.66 -0.73
C GLY A 160 2.53 15.43 -1.12
N THR A 161 1.56 15.57 -2.02
CA THR A 161 0.64 14.50 -2.45
C THR A 161 1.19 13.63 -3.60
N SER A 162 2.23 14.07 -4.30
CA SER A 162 2.89 13.30 -5.36
C SER A 162 3.82 12.26 -4.74
N VAL A 163 3.27 11.11 -4.29
CA VAL A 163 4.01 10.06 -3.58
C VAL A 163 4.00 8.77 -4.39
N LEU A 164 5.19 8.29 -4.71
CA LEU A 164 5.41 7.01 -5.38
C LEU A 164 5.41 5.86 -4.35
N ILE A 165 4.56 4.86 -4.52
CA ILE A 165 4.58 3.64 -3.71
C ILE A 165 5.39 2.57 -4.40
N THR A 166 6.32 1.95 -3.65
CA THR A 166 7.10 0.80 -4.12
C THR A 166 6.99 -0.37 -3.13
N ILE A 167 7.12 -1.59 -3.63
CA ILE A 167 7.28 -2.81 -2.83
C ILE A 167 8.62 -3.45 -3.23
N ASN A 168 9.55 -3.58 -2.29
CA ASN A 168 10.92 -4.05 -2.54
C ASN A 168 11.65 -3.24 -3.64
N ASP A 169 11.61 -1.91 -3.56
CA ASP A 169 12.11 -0.94 -4.56
C ASP A 169 11.40 -1.02 -5.92
N LYS A 170 10.27 -1.73 -6.01
CA LYS A 170 9.48 -1.91 -7.21
C LYS A 170 8.17 -1.17 -7.07
N LYS A 171 7.90 -0.27 -7.99
CA LYS A 171 6.72 0.60 -7.95
C LYS A 171 5.42 -0.19 -7.98
N VAL A 172 4.45 0.19 -7.15
CA VAL A 172 3.07 -0.30 -7.18
C VAL A 172 2.24 0.63 -8.06
N MET A 173 1.55 0.07 -9.04
CA MET A 173 0.89 0.85 -10.10
C MET A 173 -0.63 0.86 -9.94
N MET A 174 -1.04 0.94 -8.72
CA MET A 174 -2.43 1.12 -8.33
C MET A 174 -2.57 2.49 -7.70
N THR A 175 -3.62 3.19 -8.00
CA THR A 175 -3.94 4.51 -7.43
C THR A 175 -5.25 4.42 -6.65
N GLY A 176 -5.43 5.31 -5.69
CA GLY A 176 -6.67 5.42 -4.94
C GLY A 176 -7.12 4.09 -4.31
N GLU A 177 -8.34 3.67 -4.60
CA GLU A 177 -8.98 2.51 -4.00
C GLU A 177 -8.29 1.18 -4.34
N GLU A 178 -7.72 1.04 -5.53
CA GLU A 178 -7.00 -0.18 -5.94
C GLU A 178 -5.75 -0.41 -5.08
N LEU A 179 -4.97 0.65 -4.86
CA LEU A 179 -3.78 0.64 -4.00
C LEU A 179 -4.16 0.34 -2.54
N LYS A 180 -5.19 1.01 -2.04
CA LYS A 180 -5.72 0.79 -0.70
C LYS A 180 -6.11 -0.67 -0.51
N ASN A 181 -6.90 -1.25 -1.43
CA ASN A 181 -7.31 -2.65 -1.38
C ASN A 181 -6.11 -3.61 -1.39
N LEU A 182 -5.09 -3.38 -2.22
CA LEU A 182 -3.87 -4.18 -2.22
C LEU A 182 -3.18 -4.14 -0.85
N LEU A 183 -2.98 -2.95 -0.30
CA LEU A 183 -2.23 -2.74 0.94
C LEU A 183 -3.02 -3.20 2.18
N GLU A 184 -4.33 -3.07 2.20
CA GLU A 184 -5.20 -3.61 3.24
C GLU A 184 -5.19 -5.15 3.28
N ASN A 185 -4.98 -5.79 2.13
CA ASN A 185 -4.86 -7.25 2.04
C ASN A 185 -3.41 -7.75 2.18
N THR A 186 -2.41 -6.85 2.20
CA THR A 186 -1.02 -7.19 2.49
C THR A 186 -0.82 -7.27 4.00
N GLN A 187 -0.37 -8.45 4.49
CA GLN A 187 -0.16 -8.65 5.94
C GLN A 187 1.09 -7.92 6.42
N GLY A 188 0.99 -7.24 7.56
CA GLY A 188 2.14 -6.61 8.18
C GLY A 188 3.19 -7.62 8.64
N ASP A 189 2.79 -8.85 8.98
CA ASP A 189 3.73 -9.93 9.27
C ASP A 189 4.61 -10.30 8.06
N ASP A 190 4.19 -10.01 6.84
CA ASP A 190 5.00 -10.16 5.64
C ASP A 190 5.87 -8.92 5.34
N VAL A 191 5.59 -7.79 6.00
CA VAL A 191 6.36 -6.55 5.85
C VAL A 191 7.56 -6.56 6.78
N LYS A 192 8.74 -6.26 6.25
CA LYS A 192 9.97 -6.07 7.03
C LYS A 192 10.07 -4.65 7.54
N SER A 193 9.90 -3.68 6.66
CA SER A 193 9.99 -2.24 6.96
C SER A 193 9.28 -1.40 5.90
N VAL A 194 8.97 -0.16 6.24
CA VAL A 194 8.58 0.89 5.28
C VAL A 194 9.72 1.90 5.21
N GLU A 195 10.19 2.22 4.02
CA GLU A 195 11.21 3.24 3.80
C GLU A 195 10.56 4.51 3.24
N VAL A 196 10.76 5.63 3.93
CA VAL A 196 10.29 6.96 3.52
C VAL A 196 11.46 7.69 2.88
N ILE A 197 11.36 8.02 1.60
CA ILE A 197 12.42 8.62 0.79
C ILE A 197 11.92 9.97 0.29
N THR A 198 12.20 11.03 1.03
CA THR A 198 11.70 12.38 0.75
C THR A 198 12.44 13.07 -0.40
N ASN A 199 13.69 12.69 -0.65
CA ASN A 199 14.47 13.07 -1.82
C ASN A 199 14.93 11.77 -2.52
N PRO A 200 14.13 11.17 -3.43
CA PRO A 200 14.49 9.91 -4.07
C PRO A 200 15.80 10.02 -4.89
N PRO A 201 16.75 9.05 -4.74
CA PRO A 201 17.97 8.99 -5.53
C PRO A 201 17.73 8.85 -7.04
N ALA A 202 18.76 9.11 -7.87
CA ALA A 202 18.69 9.13 -9.33
C ALA A 202 18.17 7.82 -9.98
N LYS A 203 18.27 6.67 -9.28
CA LYS A 203 17.69 5.38 -9.73
C LYS A 203 16.16 5.39 -9.82
N TYR A 204 15.51 6.21 -8.99
CA TYR A 204 14.08 6.47 -9.13
C TYR A 204 13.91 7.53 -10.20
N GLU A 205 12.82 7.44 -10.95
CA GLU A 205 12.49 8.48 -11.93
C GLU A 205 12.38 9.86 -11.28
N ALA A 206 12.60 10.90 -12.08
CA ALA A 206 12.50 12.28 -11.60
C ALA A 206 11.05 12.66 -11.25
N GLN A 207 10.05 11.88 -11.71
CA GLN A 207 8.61 12.08 -11.45
C GLN A 207 8.28 11.91 -9.96
N GLY A 208 7.43 12.81 -9.43
CA GLY A 208 6.91 12.76 -8.07
C GLY A 208 7.83 13.36 -7.00
N GLY A 209 7.24 13.68 -5.83
CA GLY A 209 7.91 14.37 -4.73
C GLY A 209 8.64 13.45 -3.76
N ALA A 210 8.11 12.24 -3.49
CA ALA A 210 8.66 11.30 -2.52
C ALA A 210 8.41 9.84 -2.93
N VAL A 211 9.14 8.90 -2.30
CA VAL A 211 8.93 7.46 -2.47
C VAL A 211 8.65 6.81 -1.12
N LEU A 212 7.62 5.97 -1.04
CA LEU A 212 7.36 5.06 0.07
C LEU A 212 7.62 3.63 -0.41
N ASN A 213 8.69 3.01 0.11
CA ASN A 213 9.06 1.66 -0.26
C ASN A 213 8.67 0.67 0.84
N ILE A 214 7.74 -0.23 0.55
CA ILE A 214 7.35 -1.31 1.45
C ILE A 214 8.29 -2.49 1.21
N VAL A 215 9.19 -2.75 2.15
CA VAL A 215 10.15 -3.85 2.06
C VAL A 215 9.51 -5.10 2.64
N MET A 216 9.33 -6.13 1.81
CA MET A 216 8.78 -7.41 2.23
C MET A 216 9.85 -8.34 2.79
N LYS A 217 9.49 -9.22 3.71
CA LYS A 217 10.35 -10.30 4.18
C LYS A 217 10.61 -11.30 3.03
N LYS A 218 11.87 -11.73 2.87
CA LYS A 218 12.20 -12.76 1.85
C LYS A 218 11.62 -14.11 2.27
N ASN A 219 10.93 -14.77 1.34
CA ASN A 219 10.44 -16.12 1.56
C ASN A 219 11.50 -17.15 1.18
N LYS A 220 11.87 -18.00 2.14
CA LYS A 220 12.75 -19.16 1.90
C LYS A 220 12.01 -20.50 2.07
N ILE A 221 10.74 -20.45 2.49
CA ILE A 221 9.97 -21.65 2.87
C ILE A 221 9.09 -22.06 1.72
N GLU A 222 9.17 -23.29 1.32
CA GLU A 222 8.33 -23.93 0.30
C GLU A 222 6.96 -24.29 0.86
N GLY A 223 5.97 -24.34 -0.01
CA GLY A 223 4.62 -24.75 0.33
C GLY A 223 3.54 -23.89 -0.30
N TYR A 224 2.34 -24.05 0.24
CA TYR A 224 1.13 -23.34 -0.18
C TYR A 224 0.50 -22.60 0.98
N ARG A 225 0.03 -21.36 0.73
CA ARG A 225 -0.74 -20.53 1.67
C ARG A 225 -1.89 -19.87 0.92
N GLY A 226 -3.06 -19.84 1.55
CA GLY A 226 -4.22 -19.10 1.07
C GLY A 226 -4.76 -18.12 2.10
N ILE A 227 -5.38 -17.05 1.63
CA ILE A 227 -6.04 -16.03 2.44
C ILE A 227 -7.41 -15.77 1.85
N LEU A 228 -8.46 -16.01 2.62
CA LEU A 228 -9.83 -15.58 2.32
C LEU A 228 -10.13 -14.34 3.16
N SER A 229 -10.59 -13.27 2.53
CA SER A 229 -10.92 -12.01 3.22
C SER A 229 -12.31 -11.53 2.84
N SER A 230 -12.99 -10.92 3.80
CA SER A 230 -14.28 -10.24 3.60
C SER A 230 -14.34 -8.99 4.46
N LYS A 231 -14.88 -7.91 3.90
CA LYS A 231 -15.03 -6.62 4.57
C LYS A 231 -16.44 -6.09 4.31
N TYR A 232 -17.10 -5.69 5.37
CA TYR A 232 -18.36 -4.95 5.34
C TYR A 232 -18.11 -3.54 5.89
N ILE A 233 -18.53 -2.52 5.15
CA ILE A 233 -18.37 -1.11 5.50
C ILE A 233 -19.75 -0.49 5.53
N GLN A 234 -20.13 0.11 6.64
CA GLN A 234 -21.38 0.86 6.80
C GLN A 234 -21.03 2.31 7.11
N THR A 235 -21.29 3.16 6.12
CA THR A 235 -21.40 4.62 6.26
C THR A 235 -22.87 4.98 6.08
N GLN A 236 -23.24 6.05 5.39
CA GLN A 236 -24.62 6.30 4.97
C GLN A 236 -25.19 5.08 4.20
N TYR A 237 -24.38 4.45 3.33
CA TYR A 237 -24.74 3.27 2.56
C TYR A 237 -23.74 2.13 2.77
N ALA A 238 -24.21 0.91 2.60
CA ALA A 238 -23.41 -0.30 2.72
C ALA A 238 -22.47 -0.49 1.52
N LYS A 239 -21.24 -0.95 1.81
CA LYS A 239 -20.22 -1.35 0.85
C LYS A 239 -19.60 -2.66 1.30
N GLY A 240 -19.16 -3.48 0.35
CA GLY A 240 -18.54 -4.75 0.68
C GLY A 240 -17.41 -5.11 -0.27
N VAL A 241 -16.39 -5.82 0.25
CA VAL A 241 -15.31 -6.40 -0.53
C VAL A 241 -15.06 -7.81 -0.03
N ALA A 242 -14.95 -8.76 -0.95
CA ALA A 242 -14.50 -10.11 -0.64
C ALA A 242 -13.36 -10.51 -1.59
N GLY A 243 -12.42 -11.31 -1.10
CA GLY A 243 -11.27 -11.67 -1.92
C GLY A 243 -10.57 -12.94 -1.47
N LEU A 244 -9.84 -13.53 -2.42
CA LEU A 244 -9.01 -14.70 -2.25
C LEU A 244 -7.60 -14.38 -2.75
N SER A 245 -6.58 -14.68 -1.93
CA SER A 245 -5.18 -14.63 -2.34
C SER A 245 -4.53 -15.99 -2.11
N GLN A 246 -3.72 -16.42 -3.06
CA GLN A 246 -3.03 -17.71 -3.02
C GLN A 246 -1.56 -17.52 -3.32
N TYR A 247 -0.70 -18.22 -2.57
CA TYR A 247 0.75 -18.20 -2.68
C TYR A 247 1.25 -19.63 -2.74
N TYR A 248 2.09 -19.92 -3.72
CA TYR A 248 2.72 -21.22 -3.91
C TYR A 248 4.21 -21.01 -4.17
N LYS A 249 5.04 -21.75 -3.48
CA LYS A 249 6.48 -21.83 -3.74
C LYS A 249 6.93 -23.28 -3.70
N LYS A 250 7.61 -23.72 -4.75
CA LYS A 250 8.30 -25.00 -4.81
C LYS A 250 9.55 -24.85 -5.68
N ASP A 251 10.69 -25.30 -5.14
CA ASP A 251 11.98 -25.23 -5.82
C ASP A 251 12.25 -23.81 -6.39
N LYS A 252 12.38 -23.74 -7.71
CA LYS A 252 12.67 -22.51 -8.48
C LYS A 252 11.43 -21.67 -8.80
N LEU A 253 10.22 -22.18 -8.57
CA LEU A 253 8.96 -21.54 -8.96
C LEU A 253 8.27 -20.91 -7.75
N SER A 254 7.92 -19.62 -7.86
CA SER A 254 7.02 -18.93 -6.95
C SER A 254 5.83 -18.36 -7.73
N VAL A 255 4.61 -18.61 -7.29
CA VAL A 255 3.38 -18.13 -7.93
C VAL A 255 2.52 -17.45 -6.87
N MET A 256 1.96 -16.30 -7.20
CA MET A 256 0.95 -15.60 -6.42
C MET A 256 -0.22 -15.26 -7.33
N GLY A 257 -1.43 -15.55 -6.87
CA GLY A 257 -2.67 -15.11 -7.51
C GLY A 257 -3.59 -14.46 -6.51
N SER A 258 -4.28 -13.37 -6.87
CA SER A 258 -5.33 -12.80 -6.04
C SER A 258 -6.49 -12.28 -6.89
N TYR A 259 -7.69 -12.43 -6.35
CA TYR A 259 -8.92 -11.89 -6.89
C TYR A 259 -9.73 -11.25 -5.79
N PHE A 260 -10.15 -10.00 -6.02
CA PHE A 260 -11.02 -9.25 -5.12
C PHE A 260 -12.23 -8.74 -5.90
N ARG A 261 -13.41 -8.88 -5.29
CA ARG A 261 -14.64 -8.29 -5.80
C ARG A 261 -15.24 -7.40 -4.73
N GLY A 262 -15.47 -6.13 -5.12
CA GLY A 262 -16.11 -5.13 -4.27
C GLY A 262 -17.32 -4.52 -4.95
N GLY A 263 -18.10 -3.78 -4.15
CA GLY A 263 -19.23 -3.00 -4.61
C GLY A 263 -19.95 -2.32 -3.46
N GLY A 264 -20.82 -1.42 -3.80
CA GLY A 264 -21.63 -0.68 -2.84
C GLY A 264 -21.97 0.72 -3.34
N THR A 265 -22.54 1.52 -2.45
CA THR A 265 -22.94 2.89 -2.76
C THR A 265 -22.08 3.88 -1.97
N TYR A 266 -21.50 4.83 -2.68
CA TYR A 266 -20.71 5.93 -2.15
C TYR A 266 -21.56 7.17 -2.14
N TYR A 267 -21.47 7.95 -1.08
CA TYR A 267 -22.25 9.17 -0.89
C TYR A 267 -21.30 10.35 -0.65
N ARG A 268 -21.67 11.52 -1.16
CA ARG A 268 -21.00 12.78 -0.89
C ARG A 268 -22.05 13.87 -0.85
N GLU A 269 -21.99 14.73 0.14
CA GLU A 269 -22.81 15.92 0.22
C GLU A 269 -21.93 17.17 0.16
N GLY A 270 -22.42 18.19 -0.51
CA GLY A 270 -21.72 19.45 -0.66
C GLY A 270 -22.69 20.62 -0.76
N THR A 271 -22.20 21.82 -0.48
CA THR A 271 -22.90 23.06 -0.72
C THR A 271 -21.96 24.04 -1.38
N ASP A 272 -22.28 24.47 -2.58
CA ASP A 272 -21.54 25.50 -3.30
C ASP A 272 -22.24 26.86 -3.03
N TYR A 273 -21.46 27.81 -2.59
CA TYR A 273 -21.86 29.20 -2.42
C TYR A 273 -21.06 30.08 -3.41
N VAL A 274 -21.74 30.79 -4.27
CA VAL A 274 -21.11 31.66 -5.27
C VAL A 274 -21.77 33.03 -5.20
N ASN A 275 -20.98 34.05 -4.86
CA ASN A 275 -21.43 35.43 -4.85
C ASN A 275 -21.00 36.13 -6.14
N TYR A 276 -21.96 36.68 -6.89
CA TYR A 276 -21.75 37.47 -8.08
C TYR A 276 -22.01 38.95 -7.77
N PRO A 277 -21.02 39.72 -7.28
CA PRO A 277 -21.25 41.10 -6.84
C PRO A 277 -21.72 42.05 -7.93
N GLU A 278 -21.30 41.82 -9.17
CA GLU A 278 -21.65 42.65 -10.36
C GLU A 278 -23.13 42.52 -10.71
N ASP A 279 -23.71 41.33 -10.56
CA ASP A 279 -25.14 41.05 -10.82
C ASP A 279 -25.97 41.28 -9.54
N GLY A 280 -25.32 41.47 -8.39
CA GLY A 280 -25.99 41.55 -7.09
C GLY A 280 -26.68 40.25 -6.67
N THR A 281 -26.21 39.08 -7.17
CA THR A 281 -26.82 37.77 -6.88
C THR A 281 -25.89 36.85 -6.11
N THR A 282 -26.51 35.99 -5.29
CA THR A 282 -25.84 34.90 -4.57
C THR A 282 -26.50 33.57 -4.89
N TRP A 283 -25.70 32.62 -5.35
CA TRP A 283 -26.15 31.30 -5.78
C TRP A 283 -25.75 30.26 -4.73
N ILE A 284 -26.70 29.49 -4.23
CA ILE A 284 -26.48 28.44 -3.23
C ILE A 284 -26.97 27.13 -3.82
N SER A 285 -26.04 26.26 -4.19
CA SER A 285 -26.30 24.93 -4.73
C SER A 285 -26.03 23.86 -3.70
N THR A 286 -26.99 23.00 -3.43
CA THR A 286 -26.81 21.83 -2.55
C THR A 286 -26.62 20.61 -3.43
N MET A 287 -25.50 19.91 -3.28
CA MET A 287 -25.19 18.74 -4.08
C MET A 287 -25.26 17.46 -3.22
N ASN A 288 -26.15 16.56 -3.58
CA ASN A 288 -26.25 15.22 -3.04
C ASN A 288 -25.83 14.22 -4.12
N ARG A 289 -24.61 13.70 -4.00
CA ARG A 289 -24.04 12.76 -4.96
C ARG A 289 -24.12 11.34 -4.44
N LYS A 290 -24.68 10.45 -5.25
CA LYS A 290 -24.80 9.04 -4.97
C LYS A 290 -24.20 8.23 -6.10
N ASP A 291 -23.07 7.56 -5.86
CA ASP A 291 -22.37 6.71 -6.83
C ASP A 291 -22.53 5.25 -6.43
N GLN A 292 -23.13 4.43 -7.27
CA GLN A 292 -23.31 3.00 -7.05
C GLN A 292 -22.37 2.20 -7.94
N ASN A 293 -21.41 1.55 -7.35
CA ASN A 293 -20.53 0.59 -8.00
C ASN A 293 -21.08 -0.83 -7.83
N LYS A 294 -21.68 -1.38 -8.88
CA LYS A 294 -22.29 -2.73 -8.82
C LYS A 294 -21.25 -3.84 -8.73
N SER A 295 -20.09 -3.65 -9.35
CA SER A 295 -18.97 -4.57 -9.23
C SER A 295 -17.66 -3.89 -9.62
N GLN A 296 -16.69 -4.01 -8.72
CA GLN A 296 -15.29 -3.69 -8.96
C GLN A 296 -14.51 -4.98 -8.78
N ASN A 297 -13.74 -5.38 -9.78
CA ASN A 297 -12.98 -6.61 -9.76
C ASN A 297 -11.50 -6.28 -9.92
N THR A 298 -10.66 -6.78 -9.01
CA THR A 298 -9.20 -6.66 -9.07
C THR A 298 -8.58 -8.03 -9.17
N VAL A 299 -7.75 -8.24 -10.19
CA VAL A 299 -7.01 -9.49 -10.43
C VAL A 299 -5.53 -9.19 -10.40
N ASN A 300 -4.75 -9.90 -9.59
CA ASN A 300 -3.30 -9.84 -9.64
C ASN A 300 -2.73 -11.25 -9.81
N PHE A 301 -1.73 -11.37 -10.67
CA PHE A 301 -1.03 -12.62 -10.91
C PHE A 301 0.47 -12.33 -11.05
N ASN A 302 1.28 -13.05 -10.28
CA ASN A 302 2.73 -12.93 -10.30
C ASN A 302 3.35 -14.31 -10.40
N VAL A 303 4.32 -14.46 -11.30
CA VAL A 303 5.17 -15.66 -11.41
C VAL A 303 6.61 -15.23 -11.33
N GLU A 304 7.38 -15.87 -10.47
CA GLU A 304 8.83 -15.71 -10.38
C GLU A 304 9.47 -17.09 -10.57
N TYR A 305 10.43 -17.17 -11.49
CA TYR A 305 11.16 -18.40 -11.81
C TYR A 305 12.68 -18.17 -11.73
N GLU A 306 13.33 -18.91 -10.85
CA GLU A 306 14.80 -18.93 -10.73
C GLU A 306 15.37 -19.82 -11.83
N ILE A 307 15.76 -19.23 -12.99
CA ILE A 307 16.31 -19.97 -14.16
C ILE A 307 17.57 -20.73 -13.70
N ASP A 308 18.45 -20.00 -13.00
CA ASP A 308 19.67 -20.53 -12.37
C ASP A 308 19.93 -19.77 -11.05
N SER A 309 21.02 -20.09 -10.33
CA SER A 309 21.39 -19.45 -9.05
C SER A 309 21.70 -17.95 -9.17
N LEU A 310 21.91 -17.44 -10.38
CA LEU A 310 22.25 -16.04 -10.66
C LEU A 310 21.16 -15.28 -11.39
N THR A 311 20.21 -15.97 -12.04
CA THR A 311 19.23 -15.38 -12.95
C THR A 311 17.79 -15.68 -12.47
N THR A 312 16.99 -14.64 -12.32
CA THR A 312 15.57 -14.74 -11.97
C THR A 312 14.74 -14.03 -13.04
N ALA A 313 13.73 -14.69 -13.58
CA ALA A 313 12.72 -14.09 -14.44
C ALA A 313 11.41 -13.93 -13.66
N SER A 314 10.71 -12.83 -13.89
CA SER A 314 9.43 -12.55 -13.24
C SER A 314 8.43 -11.98 -14.23
N LEU A 315 7.16 -12.40 -14.13
CA LEU A 315 6.03 -11.91 -14.90
C LEU A 315 4.94 -11.46 -13.94
N ASN A 316 4.42 -10.24 -14.12
CA ASN A 316 3.27 -9.75 -13.36
C ASN A 316 2.16 -9.31 -14.31
N TYR A 317 0.95 -9.64 -13.93
CA TYR A 317 -0.27 -9.07 -14.45
C TYR A 317 -1.08 -8.42 -13.33
N SER A 318 -1.65 -7.24 -13.60
CA SER A 318 -2.62 -6.56 -12.73
C SER A 318 -3.76 -6.05 -13.58
N GLY A 319 -4.99 -6.44 -13.25
CA GLY A 319 -6.22 -6.02 -13.91
C GLY A 319 -7.21 -5.41 -12.94
N PHE A 320 -7.82 -4.28 -13.33
CA PHE A 320 -8.93 -3.65 -12.63
C PHE A 320 -10.11 -3.47 -13.59
N PHE A 321 -11.29 -3.91 -13.17
CA PHE A 321 -12.49 -3.93 -13.98
C PHE A 321 -13.67 -3.39 -13.17
N ALA A 322 -14.14 -2.19 -13.52
CA ALA A 322 -15.36 -1.58 -12.99
C ALA A 322 -16.31 -1.31 -14.18
N PRO A 323 -17.01 -2.35 -14.69
CA PRO A 323 -17.76 -2.26 -15.95
C PRO A 323 -19.05 -1.43 -15.82
N ASN A 324 -19.61 -1.33 -14.60
CA ASN A 324 -20.93 -0.74 -14.38
C ASN A 324 -20.93 0.07 -13.08
N SER A 325 -20.66 1.37 -13.19
CA SER A 325 -20.83 2.34 -12.13
C SER A 325 -21.88 3.35 -12.55
N PHE A 326 -22.88 3.57 -11.71
CA PHE A 326 -23.98 4.51 -11.93
C PHE A 326 -23.94 5.57 -10.85
N GLY A 327 -24.32 6.79 -11.17
CA GLY A 327 -24.45 7.83 -10.17
C GLY A 327 -25.48 8.85 -10.56
N THR A 328 -26.03 9.51 -9.54
CA THR A 328 -26.97 10.61 -9.68
C THR A 328 -26.50 11.76 -8.80
N TYR A 329 -26.42 12.95 -9.39
CA TYR A 329 -26.29 14.22 -8.68
C TYR A 329 -27.63 14.91 -8.75
N ASN A 330 -28.20 15.20 -7.60
CA ASN A 330 -29.35 16.08 -7.49
C ASN A 330 -28.85 17.41 -6.90
N VAL A 331 -28.94 18.49 -7.70
CA VAL A 331 -28.37 19.79 -7.38
C VAL A 331 -29.43 20.88 -7.44
N PRO A 332 -30.30 21.02 -6.41
CA PRO A 332 -31.14 22.19 -6.26
C PRO A 332 -30.27 23.42 -5.98
N THR A 333 -30.58 24.52 -6.66
CA THR A 333 -29.89 25.80 -6.53
C THR A 333 -30.91 26.91 -6.29
N LEU A 334 -30.68 27.73 -5.27
CA LEU A 334 -31.42 28.95 -4.99
C LEU A 334 -30.59 30.17 -5.39
N ILE A 335 -31.17 31.10 -6.08
CA ILE A 335 -30.56 32.36 -6.48
C ILE A 335 -31.22 33.48 -5.69
N TYR A 336 -30.45 34.17 -4.89
CA TYR A 336 -30.83 35.29 -4.04
C TYR A 336 -30.41 36.60 -4.72
N ASN A 337 -31.27 37.62 -4.65
CA ASN A 337 -30.90 38.98 -5.06
C ASN A 337 -30.12 39.71 -3.97
N SER A 338 -29.73 40.95 -4.23
CA SER A 338 -28.99 41.83 -3.29
C SER A 338 -29.71 42.13 -1.98
N GLN A 339 -31.03 41.87 -1.90
CA GLN A 339 -31.85 42.03 -0.70
C GLN A 339 -32.01 40.69 0.07
N ASN A 340 -31.28 39.66 -0.36
CA ASN A 340 -31.32 38.31 0.22
C ASN A 340 -32.72 37.63 0.10
N VAL A 341 -33.44 37.96 -0.99
CA VAL A 341 -34.72 37.35 -1.35
C VAL A 341 -34.50 36.39 -2.51
N VAL A 342 -35.15 35.23 -2.48
CA VAL A 342 -35.05 34.25 -3.60
C VAL A 342 -35.68 34.86 -4.83
N GLU A 343 -34.89 35.06 -5.88
CA GLU A 343 -35.31 35.64 -7.17
C GLU A 343 -35.65 34.55 -8.19
N SER A 344 -34.90 33.48 -8.18
CA SER A 344 -35.09 32.32 -9.04
C SER A 344 -34.50 31.07 -8.45
N ASN A 345 -34.85 29.95 -9.01
CA ASN A 345 -34.21 28.67 -8.63
C ASN A 345 -34.09 27.76 -9.85
N TYR A 346 -33.15 26.81 -9.74
CA TYR A 346 -33.11 25.70 -10.70
C TYR A 346 -32.75 24.39 -9.96
N THR A 347 -33.15 23.30 -10.58
CA THR A 347 -32.74 21.96 -10.11
C THR A 347 -32.15 21.19 -11.26
N THR A 348 -30.90 20.76 -11.09
CA THR A 348 -30.23 19.87 -12.06
C THR A 348 -30.25 18.44 -11.53
N ILE A 349 -30.67 17.52 -12.38
CA ILE A 349 -30.52 16.08 -12.21
C ILE A 349 -29.45 15.62 -13.21
N ASN A 350 -28.32 15.13 -12.71
CA ASN A 350 -27.22 14.64 -13.54
C ASN A 350 -27.05 13.15 -13.29
N ASP A 351 -27.59 12.35 -14.18
CA ASP A 351 -27.42 10.91 -14.15
C ASP A 351 -26.22 10.51 -14.99
N HIS A 352 -25.35 9.69 -14.44
CA HIS A 352 -24.19 9.23 -15.15
C HIS A 352 -23.96 7.72 -15.04
N HIS A 353 -23.36 7.19 -16.09
CA HIS A 353 -22.88 5.81 -16.17
C HIS A 353 -21.41 5.81 -16.56
N SER A 354 -20.60 5.08 -15.83
CA SER A 354 -19.18 4.99 -16.13
C SER A 354 -18.67 3.55 -16.15
N ARG A 355 -17.63 3.35 -16.96
CA ARG A 355 -16.88 2.10 -17.08
C ARG A 355 -15.40 2.41 -17.00
N LYS A 356 -14.65 1.61 -16.23
CA LYS A 356 -13.18 1.69 -16.16
C LYS A 356 -12.58 0.30 -16.25
N ILE A 357 -11.62 0.13 -17.17
CA ILE A 357 -10.84 -1.11 -17.33
C ILE A 357 -9.38 -0.72 -17.44
N ASN A 358 -8.56 -1.27 -16.54
CA ASN A 358 -7.12 -1.08 -16.54
C ASN A 358 -6.43 -2.45 -16.56
N ASN A 359 -5.54 -2.67 -17.52
CA ASN A 359 -4.73 -3.88 -17.65
C ASN A 359 -3.25 -3.50 -17.71
N SER A 360 -2.44 -4.15 -16.90
CA SER A 360 -1.01 -3.93 -16.83
C SER A 360 -0.26 -5.25 -16.85
N LEU A 361 0.76 -5.32 -17.69
CA LEU A 361 1.66 -6.48 -17.80
C LEU A 361 3.09 -6.00 -17.64
N SER A 362 3.89 -6.71 -16.87
CA SER A 362 5.31 -6.42 -16.75
C SER A 362 6.14 -7.70 -16.71
N PHE A 363 7.31 -7.62 -17.34
CA PHE A 363 8.30 -8.68 -17.41
C PHE A 363 9.65 -8.16 -16.94
N GLN A 364 10.33 -8.90 -16.08
CA GLN A 364 11.64 -8.52 -15.54
C GLN A 364 12.59 -9.71 -15.53
N ILE A 365 13.84 -9.46 -15.91
CA ILE A 365 14.98 -10.38 -15.72
C ILE A 365 15.99 -9.68 -14.82
N ASP A 366 16.34 -10.32 -13.71
CA ASP A 366 17.43 -9.94 -12.82
C ASP A 366 18.58 -10.95 -12.96
N ARG A 367 19.81 -10.50 -13.20
CA ARG A 367 20.99 -11.36 -13.28
C ARG A 367 22.13 -10.81 -12.43
N LYS A 368 22.65 -11.62 -11.53
CA LYS A 368 23.91 -11.37 -10.85
C LYS A 368 25.06 -11.73 -11.79
N LEU A 369 25.90 -10.78 -12.12
CA LEU A 369 27.08 -11.03 -12.95
C LEU A 369 28.21 -11.66 -12.12
N ASN A 370 28.33 -11.22 -10.86
CA ASN A 370 29.24 -11.75 -9.85
C ASN A 370 28.75 -11.33 -8.44
N LYS A 371 29.56 -11.56 -7.39
CA LYS A 371 29.22 -11.21 -6.00
C LYS A 371 29.02 -9.71 -5.76
N LYS A 372 29.55 -8.84 -6.64
CA LYS A 372 29.55 -7.38 -6.48
C LYS A 372 28.66 -6.67 -7.49
N SER A 373 28.29 -7.29 -8.61
CA SER A 373 27.54 -6.63 -9.66
C SER A 373 26.32 -7.41 -10.15
N SER A 374 25.30 -6.68 -10.54
CA SER A 374 24.03 -7.20 -11.09
C SER A 374 23.50 -6.28 -12.19
N ILE A 375 22.71 -6.87 -13.08
CA ILE A 375 21.93 -6.16 -14.10
C ILE A 375 20.45 -6.54 -13.94
N SER A 376 19.58 -5.61 -14.31
CA SER A 376 18.13 -5.82 -14.38
C SER A 376 17.60 -5.25 -15.69
N TRP A 377 16.74 -5.99 -16.37
CA TRP A 377 16.00 -5.53 -17.54
C TRP A 377 14.51 -5.67 -17.28
N ILE A 378 13.78 -4.58 -17.49
CA ILE A 378 12.36 -4.47 -17.13
C ILE A 378 11.61 -3.95 -18.35
N ASN A 379 10.50 -4.61 -18.70
CA ASN A 379 9.53 -4.14 -19.68
C ASN A 379 8.17 -4.01 -19.03
N TYR A 380 7.43 -3.01 -19.45
CA TYR A 380 6.15 -2.69 -18.91
C TYR A 380 5.19 -2.22 -20.00
N PHE A 381 3.97 -2.73 -19.95
CA PHE A 381 2.86 -2.29 -20.80
C PHE A 381 1.61 -2.10 -19.96
N THR A 382 0.84 -1.02 -20.22
CA THR A 382 -0.51 -0.84 -19.67
C THR A 382 -1.45 -0.28 -20.72
N ALA A 383 -2.73 -0.66 -20.58
CA ALA A 383 -3.86 -0.10 -21.33
C ALA A 383 -4.96 0.24 -20.33
N ASN A 384 -5.35 1.53 -20.31
CA ASN A 384 -6.45 2.04 -19.49
C ASN A 384 -7.55 2.54 -20.44
N ASN A 385 -8.74 1.96 -20.34
CA ASN A 385 -9.92 2.34 -21.07
C ASN A 385 -10.99 2.81 -20.10
N SER A 386 -11.45 4.04 -20.24
CA SER A 386 -12.55 4.60 -19.46
C SER A 386 -13.60 5.24 -20.34
N SER A 387 -14.84 5.18 -19.90
CA SER A 387 -15.94 5.93 -20.50
C SER A 387 -16.86 6.48 -19.44
N LYS A 388 -17.40 7.68 -19.66
CA LYS A 388 -18.39 8.31 -18.79
C LYS A 388 -19.47 8.95 -19.66
N TYR A 389 -20.66 8.45 -19.53
CA TYR A 389 -21.88 9.03 -20.10
C TYR A 389 -22.57 9.87 -19.03
N GLN A 390 -23.06 11.06 -19.36
CA GLN A 390 -23.86 11.92 -18.49
C GLN A 390 -25.12 12.36 -19.24
N ASN A 391 -26.26 12.36 -18.55
CA ASN A 391 -27.49 13.02 -18.93
C ASN A 391 -27.78 14.11 -17.91
N VAL A 392 -27.77 15.38 -18.35
CA VAL A 392 -27.88 16.54 -17.49
C VAL A 392 -29.17 17.25 -17.80
N LEU A 393 -30.17 17.07 -16.95
CA LEU A 393 -31.52 17.66 -17.08
C LEU A 393 -31.66 18.77 -16.02
N THR A 394 -32.00 19.98 -16.47
CA THR A 394 -32.15 21.14 -15.58
C THR A 394 -33.53 21.80 -15.79
N TYR A 395 -34.23 22.01 -14.69
CA TYR A 395 -35.47 22.77 -14.62
C TYR A 395 -35.16 24.16 -14.04
N LEU A 396 -35.39 25.19 -14.83
CA LEU A 396 -35.16 26.59 -14.48
C LEU A 396 -36.49 27.25 -14.14
N ASN A 397 -36.66 27.79 -12.96
CA ASN A 397 -37.87 28.46 -12.47
C ASN A 397 -37.56 29.92 -12.16
N PHE A 398 -38.11 30.81 -12.95
CA PHE A 398 -38.07 32.25 -12.73
C PHE A 398 -39.40 32.72 -12.14
N ILE A 399 -39.36 33.79 -11.34
CA ILE A 399 -40.59 34.38 -10.79
C ILE A 399 -41.44 34.93 -11.95
N ASN A 400 -42.71 34.53 -12.01
CA ASN A 400 -43.68 34.91 -13.01
C ASN A 400 -43.40 34.44 -14.45
N GLU A 401 -42.54 33.44 -14.62
CA GLU A 401 -42.32 32.80 -15.95
C GLU A 401 -42.67 31.31 -15.88
N ASN A 402 -42.90 30.71 -17.06
CA ASN A 402 -43.02 29.27 -17.15
C ASN A 402 -41.66 28.59 -16.89
N THR A 403 -41.66 27.44 -16.25
CA THR A 403 -40.49 26.61 -16.07
C THR A 403 -39.84 26.30 -17.42
N ARG A 404 -38.57 26.58 -17.58
CA ARG A 404 -37.78 26.17 -18.76
C ARG A 404 -37.05 24.88 -18.44
N GLU A 405 -37.07 23.94 -19.38
CA GLU A 405 -36.33 22.71 -19.33
C GLU A 405 -35.14 22.76 -20.29
N THR A 406 -33.94 22.37 -19.80
CA THR A 406 -32.78 22.14 -20.65
C THR A 406 -32.27 20.76 -20.39
N ASN A 407 -31.92 20.04 -21.44
CA ASN A 407 -31.38 18.70 -21.33
C ASN A 407 -30.28 18.52 -22.37
N PHE A 408 -29.14 17.99 -21.90
CA PHE A 408 -28.03 17.62 -22.78
C PHE A 408 -27.38 16.33 -22.34
N MET A 409 -26.69 15.65 -23.25
CA MET A 409 -25.92 14.45 -22.99
C MET A 409 -24.46 14.66 -23.35
N THR A 410 -23.59 14.06 -22.56
CA THR A 410 -22.16 13.93 -22.89
C THR A 410 -21.72 12.47 -22.85
N ASN A 411 -20.86 12.09 -23.78
CA ASN A 411 -20.22 10.78 -23.81
C ASN A 411 -18.71 10.98 -23.92
N ASN A 412 -18.03 10.80 -22.80
CA ASN A 412 -16.58 10.96 -22.71
C ASN A 412 -15.92 9.59 -22.75
N LYS A 413 -15.00 9.35 -23.67
CA LYS A 413 -14.21 8.12 -23.80
C LYS A 413 -12.74 8.48 -23.75
N SER A 414 -11.96 7.74 -22.99
CA SER A 414 -10.52 7.91 -22.93
C SER A 414 -9.80 6.57 -22.97
N ASN A 415 -8.81 6.49 -23.85
CA ASN A 415 -7.94 5.33 -24.03
C ASN A 415 -6.50 5.78 -23.84
N VAL A 416 -5.78 5.21 -22.87
CA VAL A 416 -4.39 5.49 -22.59
C VAL A 416 -3.59 4.20 -22.71
N GLN A 417 -2.56 4.22 -23.54
CA GLN A 417 -1.59 3.14 -23.71
C GLN A 417 -0.21 3.63 -23.32
N LEU A 418 0.49 2.81 -22.56
CA LEU A 418 1.84 3.11 -22.10
C LEU A 418 2.72 1.88 -22.33
N TYR A 419 3.91 2.11 -22.87
CA TYR A 419 4.99 1.16 -22.95
C TYR A 419 6.25 1.74 -22.32
N SER A 420 7.01 0.95 -21.55
CA SER A 420 8.35 1.35 -21.11
C SER A 420 9.33 0.18 -21.04
N THR A 421 10.60 0.49 -21.22
CA THR A 421 11.72 -0.44 -21.03
C THR A 421 12.82 0.24 -20.23
N GLN A 422 13.45 -0.48 -19.30
CA GLN A 422 14.50 0.03 -18.44
C GLN A 422 15.60 -1.00 -18.24
N PHE A 423 16.85 -0.54 -18.26
CA PHE A 423 18.06 -1.30 -17.94
C PHE A 423 18.76 -0.66 -16.75
N ASP A 424 19.07 -1.46 -15.74
CA ASP A 424 19.77 -1.04 -14.53
C ASP A 424 21.04 -1.89 -14.35
N TYR A 425 22.13 -1.23 -13.96
CA TYR A 425 23.38 -1.84 -13.54
C TYR A 425 23.68 -1.40 -12.12
N GLN A 426 24.06 -2.32 -11.26
CA GLN A 426 24.49 -2.06 -9.90
C GLN A 426 25.83 -2.74 -9.64
N TRP A 427 26.76 -1.99 -9.03
CA TRP A 427 28.01 -2.49 -8.52
C TRP A 427 28.24 -2.01 -7.10
N LYS A 428 28.74 -2.90 -6.22
CA LYS A 428 28.91 -2.62 -4.80
C LYS A 428 30.11 -3.34 -4.22
N ASN A 429 30.89 -2.63 -3.42
CA ASN A 429 31.87 -3.20 -2.50
C ASN A 429 31.59 -2.70 -1.05
N GLU A 430 32.54 -2.87 -0.12
CA GLU A 430 32.37 -2.48 1.29
C GLU A 430 32.19 -0.97 1.48
N LYS A 431 32.85 -0.13 0.67
CA LYS A 431 32.89 1.34 0.83
C LYS A 431 32.11 2.07 -0.25
N LEU A 432 32.00 1.52 -1.44
CA LEU A 432 31.50 2.18 -2.63
C LEU A 432 30.35 1.39 -3.24
N GLU A 433 29.25 2.09 -3.56
CA GLU A 433 28.12 1.56 -4.34
C GLU A 433 27.90 2.46 -5.56
N LEU A 434 27.82 1.88 -6.75
CA LEU A 434 27.52 2.53 -8.02
C LEU A 434 26.22 1.96 -8.57
N GLU A 435 25.29 2.84 -8.95
CA GLU A 435 24.05 2.50 -9.64
C GLU A 435 23.96 3.32 -10.92
N SER A 436 23.72 2.70 -12.07
CA SER A 436 23.56 3.38 -13.37
C SER A 436 22.47 2.71 -14.18
N GLY A 437 21.81 3.46 -15.06
CA GLY A 437 20.78 2.87 -15.90
C GLY A 437 20.25 3.81 -16.97
N ALA A 438 19.40 3.25 -17.83
CA ALA A 438 18.69 3.97 -18.89
C ALA A 438 17.24 3.49 -18.95
N LYS A 439 16.32 4.41 -19.26
CA LYS A 439 14.89 4.14 -19.44
C LYS A 439 14.37 4.85 -20.67
N TYR A 440 13.46 4.19 -21.36
CA TYR A 440 12.61 4.78 -22.38
C TYR A 440 11.14 4.49 -22.07
N SER A 441 10.29 5.47 -22.25
CA SER A 441 8.83 5.29 -22.18
C SER A 441 8.12 6.02 -23.30
N PHE A 442 6.98 5.46 -23.71
CA PHE A 442 6.08 6.02 -24.70
C PHE A 442 4.65 5.95 -24.17
N VAL A 443 3.92 7.07 -24.24
CA VAL A 443 2.51 7.17 -23.86
C VAL A 443 1.71 7.72 -25.04
N LYS A 444 0.57 7.10 -25.28
CA LYS A 444 -0.45 7.58 -26.22
C LYS A 444 -1.78 7.67 -25.51
N THR A 445 -2.41 8.84 -25.55
CA THR A 445 -3.75 9.09 -25.05
C THR A 445 -4.64 9.52 -26.20
N ASN A 446 -5.82 8.93 -26.29
CA ASN A 446 -6.88 9.35 -27.22
C ASN A 446 -8.16 9.55 -26.39
N SER A 447 -8.70 10.75 -26.37
CA SER A 447 -9.89 11.11 -25.61
C SER A 447 -10.91 11.80 -26.52
N LEU A 448 -12.15 11.34 -26.48
CA LEU A 448 -13.26 11.82 -27.25
C LEU A 448 -14.36 12.33 -26.32
N LEU A 449 -14.85 13.53 -26.52
CA LEU A 449 -16.06 14.07 -25.93
C LEU A 449 -17.10 14.30 -27.03
N ASP A 450 -18.17 13.51 -27.01
CA ASP A 450 -19.38 13.78 -27.79
C ASP A 450 -20.37 14.58 -26.94
N PHE A 451 -20.89 15.67 -27.45
CA PHE A 451 -21.90 16.49 -26.81
C PHE A 451 -23.16 16.54 -27.69
N SER A 452 -24.35 16.41 -27.09
CA SER A 452 -25.64 16.48 -27.76
C SER A 452 -26.64 17.28 -26.93
N ASP A 453 -27.27 18.29 -27.53
CA ASP A 453 -28.41 19.04 -26.93
C ASP A 453 -29.72 18.36 -27.30
N ASN A 454 -30.69 18.38 -26.36
CA ASN A 454 -32.06 17.97 -26.64
C ASN A 454 -32.84 19.16 -27.29
N GLU A 455 -33.25 19.00 -28.55
CA GLU A 455 -34.11 19.92 -29.24
C GLU A 455 -35.43 19.23 -29.57
N ASN A 456 -36.55 19.73 -29.02
CA ASN A 456 -37.89 19.18 -29.27
C ASN A 456 -38.03 17.67 -29.01
N GLY A 457 -37.34 17.15 -27.98
CA GLY A 457 -37.38 15.72 -27.60
C GLY A 457 -36.40 14.83 -28.36
N GLN A 458 -35.56 15.41 -29.22
CA GLN A 458 -34.51 14.66 -29.92
C GLN A 458 -33.12 15.21 -29.59
N PHE A 459 -32.19 14.33 -29.32
CA PHE A 459 -30.79 14.73 -29.06
C PHE A 459 -30.06 14.98 -30.37
N GLN A 460 -29.57 16.20 -30.58
CA GLN A 460 -28.81 16.65 -31.72
C GLN A 460 -27.34 16.77 -31.37
N TYR A 461 -26.46 16.07 -32.09
CA TYR A 461 -25.00 16.18 -31.93
C TYR A 461 -24.49 17.59 -32.23
N ARG A 462 -23.60 18.10 -31.35
CA ARG A 462 -23.01 19.43 -31.45
C ARG A 462 -21.50 19.34 -31.66
N PRO A 463 -21.01 19.42 -32.93
CA PRO A 463 -19.56 19.37 -33.20
C PRO A 463 -18.78 20.45 -32.45
N GLU A 464 -19.31 21.68 -32.37
CA GLU A 464 -18.70 22.86 -31.76
C GLU A 464 -18.56 22.75 -30.22
N LYS A 465 -19.26 21.80 -29.59
CA LYS A 465 -19.18 21.49 -28.15
C LYS A 465 -18.50 20.14 -27.91
N SER A 466 -18.19 19.42 -28.97
CA SER A 466 -17.51 18.12 -28.95
C SER A 466 -16.03 18.31 -29.20
N SER A 467 -15.18 17.39 -28.74
CA SER A 467 -13.73 17.52 -28.88
C SER A 467 -13.05 16.17 -28.95
N LEU A 468 -12.03 16.06 -29.81
CA LEU A 468 -11.08 14.98 -29.82
C LEU A 468 -9.74 15.52 -29.29
N PHE A 469 -9.14 14.82 -28.33
CA PHE A 469 -7.82 15.13 -27.79
C PHE A 469 -6.89 13.94 -27.98
N ASP A 470 -5.88 14.13 -28.81
CA ASP A 470 -4.79 13.18 -29.04
C ASP A 470 -3.51 13.68 -28.37
N TYR A 471 -2.90 12.84 -27.55
CA TYR A 471 -1.66 13.17 -26.87
C TYR A 471 -0.64 12.03 -27.00
N LYS A 472 0.61 12.39 -27.31
CA LYS A 472 1.75 11.48 -27.38
C LYS A 472 2.91 12.06 -26.58
N GLU A 473 3.61 11.21 -25.84
CA GLU A 473 4.77 11.61 -25.05
C GLU A 473 5.84 10.52 -25.13
N HIS A 474 7.05 10.90 -25.51
CA HIS A 474 8.26 10.09 -25.43
C HIS A 474 9.13 10.64 -24.33
N ASN A 475 9.61 9.78 -23.45
CA ASN A 475 10.52 10.15 -22.37
C ASN A 475 11.73 9.20 -22.37
N PHE A 476 12.92 9.77 -22.50
CA PHE A 476 14.19 9.05 -22.42
C PHE A 476 15.00 9.58 -21.26
N GLY A 477 15.46 8.69 -20.37
CA GLY A 477 16.24 9.05 -19.19
C GLY A 477 17.48 8.19 -19.04
N ILE A 478 18.59 8.83 -18.66
CA ILE A 478 19.82 8.15 -18.23
C ILE A 478 20.19 8.64 -16.83
N TYR A 479 20.76 7.77 -16.01
CA TYR A 479 21.17 8.15 -14.67
C TYR A 479 22.41 7.41 -14.18
N THR A 480 23.10 8.05 -13.25
CA THR A 480 24.13 7.42 -12.42
C THR A 480 24.09 7.96 -11.00
N SER A 481 24.40 7.14 -10.02
CA SER A 481 24.54 7.54 -8.62
C SER A 481 25.68 6.77 -7.96
N MET A 482 26.35 7.41 -7.01
CA MET A 482 27.46 6.87 -6.26
C MET A 482 27.25 7.12 -4.77
N ALA A 483 27.37 6.06 -3.95
CA ALA A 483 27.38 6.17 -2.50
C ALA A 483 28.75 5.75 -1.94
N TYR A 484 29.26 6.52 -0.97
CA TYR A 484 30.57 6.32 -0.37
C TYR A 484 30.52 6.40 1.16
N ASN A 485 31.05 5.38 1.84
CA ASN A 485 31.11 5.29 3.29
C ASN A 485 32.54 5.66 3.78
N LEU A 486 32.66 6.72 4.58
CA LEU A 486 33.89 7.25 5.13
C LEU A 486 33.80 7.34 6.66
N GLY A 487 33.98 6.22 7.33
CA GLY A 487 33.93 6.15 8.81
C GLY A 487 32.58 6.58 9.37
N LYS A 488 32.54 7.75 10.05
CA LYS A 488 31.32 8.35 10.62
C LYS A 488 30.46 9.07 9.59
N TRP A 489 30.97 9.28 8.37
CA TRP A 489 30.29 9.97 7.27
C TRP A 489 29.82 8.99 6.21
N ASN A 490 28.61 9.19 5.71
CA ASN A 490 28.08 8.53 4.53
C ASN A 490 27.62 9.60 3.54
N PHE A 491 28.11 9.50 2.31
CA PHE A 491 27.74 10.40 1.22
C PHE A 491 27.04 9.63 0.12
N LYS A 492 26.08 10.25 -0.55
CA LYS A 492 25.50 9.74 -1.80
C LYS A 492 25.23 10.91 -2.73
N GLY A 493 25.66 10.79 -3.99
CA GLY A 493 25.40 11.76 -5.05
C GLY A 493 24.85 11.07 -6.28
N GLY A 494 23.99 11.73 -7.03
CA GLY A 494 23.40 11.19 -8.26
C GLY A 494 23.00 12.28 -9.23
N LEU A 495 23.03 11.95 -10.51
CA LEU A 495 22.55 12.79 -11.59
C LEU A 495 21.69 11.95 -12.53
N ARG A 496 20.54 12.49 -12.88
CA ARG A 496 19.65 11.95 -13.91
C ARG A 496 19.38 13.02 -14.95
N ALA A 497 19.47 12.66 -16.23
CA ALA A 497 19.10 13.49 -17.36
C ALA A 497 17.90 12.86 -18.06
N GLU A 498 16.86 13.66 -18.31
CA GLU A 498 15.65 13.23 -19.04
C GLU A 498 15.41 14.13 -20.23
N MET A 499 15.13 13.53 -21.38
CA MET A 499 14.58 14.17 -22.57
C MET A 499 13.11 13.84 -22.64
N THR A 500 12.26 14.85 -22.76
CA THR A 500 10.82 14.70 -22.98
C THR A 500 10.45 15.34 -24.31
N ASP A 501 9.73 14.59 -25.15
CA ASP A 501 9.16 15.03 -26.41
C ASP A 501 7.67 14.74 -26.38
N LEU A 502 6.84 15.78 -26.43
CA LEU A 502 5.39 15.65 -26.34
C LEU A 502 4.66 16.42 -27.44
N GLU A 503 3.54 15.86 -27.84
CA GLU A 503 2.59 16.45 -28.80
C GLU A 503 1.15 16.23 -28.30
N GLY A 504 0.41 17.30 -28.07
CA GLY A 504 -1.02 17.30 -27.77
C GLY A 504 -1.78 18.02 -28.89
N VAL A 505 -2.84 17.42 -29.42
CA VAL A 505 -3.70 17.99 -30.48
C VAL A 505 -5.13 17.96 -29.99
N VAL A 506 -5.78 19.13 -29.94
CA VAL A 506 -7.21 19.28 -29.71
C VAL A 506 -7.88 19.58 -31.05
N SER A 507 -8.98 18.92 -31.39
CA SER A 507 -9.66 19.09 -32.67
C SER A 507 -10.59 20.31 -32.70
N GLU A 508 -11.22 20.65 -31.54
CA GLU A 508 -12.19 21.75 -31.48
C GLU A 508 -12.13 22.44 -30.11
N PRO A 509 -11.73 23.73 -30.03
CA PRO A 509 -11.08 24.46 -31.14
C PRO A 509 -9.72 23.80 -31.50
N TYR A 510 -9.35 23.88 -32.79
CA TYR A 510 -8.10 23.24 -33.21
C TYR A 510 -6.88 23.92 -32.54
N GLU A 511 -6.15 23.12 -31.79
CA GLU A 511 -4.96 23.58 -31.08
C GLU A 511 -3.90 22.50 -31.05
N VAL A 512 -2.62 22.87 -31.23
CA VAL A 512 -1.48 21.96 -31.16
C VAL A 512 -0.49 22.47 -30.11
N ASN A 513 -0.19 21.65 -29.14
CA ASN A 513 0.87 21.89 -28.13
C ASN A 513 2.00 20.90 -28.37
N LYS A 514 3.16 21.41 -28.82
CA LYS A 514 4.40 20.62 -28.99
C LYS A 514 5.49 21.17 -28.08
N ASN A 515 6.19 20.26 -27.39
CA ASN A 515 7.32 20.66 -26.55
C ASN A 515 8.39 19.57 -26.54
N ASN A 516 9.65 20.00 -26.66
CA ASN A 516 10.82 19.11 -26.59
C ASN A 516 11.86 19.76 -25.70
N TYR A 517 12.28 19.08 -24.63
CA TYR A 517 13.20 19.64 -23.66
C TYR A 517 14.04 18.60 -22.92
N TRP A 518 15.26 19.00 -22.54
CA TRP A 518 16.10 18.26 -21.60
C TRP A 518 16.01 18.84 -20.20
N SER A 519 16.03 17.96 -19.20
CA SER A 519 16.04 18.33 -17.79
C SER A 519 17.08 17.51 -17.01
N LEU A 520 17.80 18.20 -16.10
CA LEU A 520 18.76 17.58 -15.20
C LEU A 520 18.20 17.55 -13.77
N PHE A 521 18.37 16.40 -13.11
CA PHE A 521 17.87 16.11 -11.78
C PHE A 521 19.02 15.64 -10.88
N PRO A 522 19.78 16.59 -10.28
CA PRO A 522 20.80 16.27 -9.29
C PRO A 522 20.17 15.88 -7.96
N THR A 523 20.85 14.95 -7.26
CA THR A 523 20.56 14.57 -5.88
C THR A 523 21.84 14.51 -5.06
N PHE A 524 21.81 14.97 -3.82
CA PHE A 524 22.95 14.90 -2.91
C PHE A 524 22.50 14.61 -1.49
N TYR A 525 23.28 13.80 -0.78
CA TYR A 525 23.03 13.42 0.62
C TYR A 525 24.35 13.35 1.37
N ALA A 526 24.32 13.77 2.63
CA ALA A 526 25.39 13.60 3.60
C ALA A 526 24.78 13.18 4.93
N GLN A 527 25.33 12.15 5.56
CA GLN A 527 24.95 11.70 6.89
C GLN A 527 26.17 11.60 7.79
N TYR A 528 26.07 12.12 9.00
CA TYR A 528 27.09 12.02 10.03
C TYR A 528 26.52 11.30 11.25
N THR A 529 27.20 10.24 11.71
CA THR A 529 26.81 9.47 12.89
C THR A 529 27.89 9.64 13.98
N THR A 530 27.50 10.19 15.15
CA THR A 530 28.39 10.33 16.28
C THR A 530 28.65 9.01 16.99
N GLU A 531 29.65 8.95 17.88
CA GLU A 531 29.92 7.78 18.75
C GLU A 531 28.72 7.43 19.62
N ASN A 532 28.00 8.42 20.13
CA ASN A 532 26.80 8.26 20.93
C ASN A 532 25.54 7.97 20.10
N LYS A 533 25.70 7.67 18.79
CA LYS A 533 24.61 7.32 17.85
C LYS A 533 23.59 8.44 17.59
N HIS A 534 23.99 9.71 17.72
CA HIS A 534 23.25 10.80 17.13
C HIS A 534 23.50 10.82 15.63
N GLU A 535 22.47 10.92 14.84
CA GLU A 535 22.53 10.93 13.37
C GLU A 535 22.05 12.28 12.85
N PHE A 536 22.90 12.98 12.10
CA PHE A 536 22.60 14.22 11.40
C PHE A 536 22.63 13.97 9.90
N GLY A 537 21.66 14.46 9.17
CA GLY A 537 21.56 14.29 7.74
C GLY A 537 21.27 15.61 7.02
N PHE A 538 21.81 15.73 5.82
CA PHE A 538 21.49 16.76 4.86
C PHE A 538 21.12 16.09 3.54
N SER A 539 20.07 16.57 2.86
CA SER A 539 19.78 16.15 1.49
C SER A 539 19.19 17.26 0.65
N TYR A 540 19.53 17.23 -0.62
CA TYR A 540 18.99 18.07 -1.67
C TYR A 540 18.59 17.21 -2.86
N GLY A 541 17.44 17.54 -3.48
CA GLY A 541 16.97 16.92 -4.71
C GLY A 541 16.17 17.87 -5.59
N LYS A 542 16.42 17.83 -6.90
CA LYS A 542 15.57 18.46 -7.89
C LYS A 542 14.70 17.37 -8.52
N ARG A 543 13.39 17.63 -8.66
CA ARG A 543 12.39 16.69 -9.15
C ARG A 543 11.47 17.37 -10.16
N ILE A 544 10.65 16.58 -10.86
CA ILE A 544 9.61 17.05 -11.78
C ILE A 544 8.29 16.38 -11.42
N SER A 545 7.18 17.11 -11.51
CA SER A 545 5.83 16.57 -11.46
C SER A 545 5.11 16.93 -12.74
N ARG A 546 4.92 15.93 -13.60
CA ARG A 546 4.18 16.11 -14.86
C ARG A 546 2.69 16.02 -14.57
N PRO A 547 1.85 16.82 -15.25
CA PRO A 547 0.39 16.77 -15.06
C PRO A 547 -0.18 15.37 -15.33
N TYR A 548 -1.27 15.02 -14.65
CA TYR A 548 -2.05 13.84 -15.01
C TYR A 548 -2.64 13.99 -16.41
N TYR A 549 -2.78 12.89 -17.16
CA TYR A 549 -3.35 12.92 -18.51
C TYR A 549 -4.79 13.43 -18.53
N SER A 550 -5.55 13.15 -17.44
CA SER A 550 -6.90 13.69 -17.25
C SER A 550 -6.93 15.22 -17.06
N TRP A 551 -5.88 15.82 -16.49
CA TRP A 551 -5.78 17.29 -16.33
C TRP A 551 -5.42 18.00 -17.63
N LEU A 552 -4.77 17.29 -18.56
CA LEU A 552 -4.49 17.79 -19.90
C LEU A 552 -5.69 17.73 -20.84
N ASN A 553 -6.72 16.94 -20.50
CA ASN A 553 -7.90 16.75 -21.34
C ASN A 553 -8.86 17.92 -21.19
N PRO A 554 -9.14 18.75 -22.24
CA PRO A 554 -10.03 19.89 -22.17
C PRO A 554 -11.52 19.52 -22.11
N ALA A 555 -11.86 18.24 -22.18
CA ALA A 555 -13.24 17.77 -22.13
C ALA A 555 -13.95 18.17 -20.84
N LYS A 556 -15.14 18.79 -20.97
CA LYS A 556 -15.95 19.24 -19.84
C LYS A 556 -16.65 18.05 -19.16
N SER A 557 -16.65 18.04 -17.82
CA SER A 557 -17.45 17.13 -17.00
C SER A 557 -18.39 17.96 -16.12
N TYR A 558 -19.68 17.86 -16.34
CA TYR A 558 -20.66 18.73 -15.72
C TYR A 558 -21.09 18.22 -14.34
N TYR A 559 -21.26 19.15 -13.40
CA TYR A 559 -21.95 18.94 -12.12
C TYR A 559 -23.42 19.36 -12.26
N ASN A 560 -23.63 20.55 -12.82
CA ASN A 560 -24.92 21.09 -13.18
C ASN A 560 -24.79 21.93 -14.49
N LEU A 561 -25.83 22.63 -14.91
CA LEU A 561 -25.83 23.45 -16.11
C LEU A 561 -24.74 24.56 -16.07
N PHE A 562 -24.49 25.13 -14.89
CA PHE A 562 -23.63 26.30 -14.67
C PHE A 562 -22.30 25.96 -13.97
N SER A 563 -22.05 24.69 -13.69
CA SER A 563 -20.83 24.27 -12.98
C SER A 563 -20.24 23.02 -13.60
N TYR A 564 -18.96 23.08 -13.96
CA TYR A 564 -18.26 21.97 -14.60
C TYR A 564 -16.75 21.98 -14.27
N TYR A 565 -16.15 20.83 -14.42
CA TYR A 565 -14.71 20.61 -14.39
C TYR A 565 -14.14 20.60 -15.81
N GLN A 566 -12.94 21.17 -16.00
CA GLN A 566 -12.23 21.17 -17.26
C GLN A 566 -10.71 21.11 -17.03
N GLY A 567 -9.99 20.37 -17.88
CA GLY A 567 -8.51 20.34 -17.88
C GLY A 567 -7.91 21.39 -18.81
N ASP A 568 -6.56 21.52 -18.77
CA ASP A 568 -5.80 22.46 -19.59
C ASP A 568 -4.74 21.71 -20.40
N PRO A 569 -4.84 21.61 -21.73
CA PRO A 569 -3.84 20.95 -22.58
C PRO A 569 -2.47 21.66 -22.59
N LYS A 570 -2.37 22.90 -22.07
CA LYS A 570 -1.14 23.71 -21.99
C LYS A 570 -0.38 23.57 -20.69
N LEU A 571 -0.84 22.70 -19.76
CA LEU A 571 -0.18 22.51 -18.48
C LEU A 571 1.30 22.14 -18.65
N LYS A 572 2.14 22.87 -17.92
CA LYS A 572 3.57 22.62 -17.81
C LYS A 572 3.86 21.70 -16.65
N ALA A 573 4.93 20.94 -16.74
CA ALA A 573 5.42 20.18 -15.63
C ALA A 573 5.95 21.08 -14.49
N THR A 574 5.63 20.75 -13.26
CA THR A 574 6.13 21.42 -12.06
C THR A 574 7.57 20.99 -11.79
N ILE A 575 8.46 21.95 -11.58
CA ILE A 575 9.84 21.68 -11.11
C ILE A 575 9.89 21.88 -9.59
N ILE A 576 10.39 20.88 -8.88
CA ILE A 576 10.40 20.84 -7.41
C ILE A 576 11.84 20.80 -6.92
N HIS A 577 12.20 21.72 -6.03
CA HIS A 577 13.46 21.71 -5.29
C HIS A 577 13.17 21.40 -3.82
N ASN A 578 13.76 20.35 -3.29
CA ASN A 578 13.62 19.92 -1.90
C ASN A 578 14.98 19.98 -1.20
N LEU A 579 15.03 20.61 -0.03
CA LEU A 579 16.16 20.62 0.87
C LEU A 579 15.71 20.14 2.25
N ASN A 580 16.42 19.17 2.85
CA ASN A 580 16.10 18.65 4.18
C ASN A 580 17.34 18.61 5.07
N LEU A 581 17.16 19.00 6.33
CA LEU A 581 18.06 18.78 7.45
C LEU A 581 17.38 17.81 8.42
N THR A 582 18.05 16.76 8.81
CA THR A 582 17.45 15.69 9.62
C THR A 582 18.29 15.40 10.85
N TYR A 583 17.62 15.13 11.96
CA TYR A 583 18.24 14.66 13.20
C TYR A 583 17.50 13.44 13.72
N SER A 584 18.24 12.39 14.11
CA SER A 584 17.67 11.20 14.72
C SER A 584 18.52 10.74 15.92
N PHE A 585 17.83 10.43 17.01
CA PHE A 585 18.46 9.84 18.21
C PHE A 585 17.46 8.95 18.93
N LYS A 586 17.80 7.68 19.16
CA LYS A 586 16.86 6.68 19.71
C LYS A 586 15.57 6.66 18.87
N ASN A 587 14.41 6.98 19.50
CA ASN A 587 13.11 7.02 18.82
C ASN A 587 12.66 8.46 18.47
N TRP A 588 13.54 9.45 18.63
CA TRP A 588 13.29 10.83 18.18
C TRP A 588 13.72 10.99 16.74
N ASN A 589 12.86 11.54 15.91
CA ASN A 589 13.17 11.93 14.54
C ASN A 589 12.63 13.34 14.32
N LEU A 590 13.52 14.25 13.97
CA LEU A 590 13.23 15.64 13.72
C LEU A 590 13.78 16.01 12.35
N ASP A 591 12.95 16.59 11.50
CA ASP A 591 13.32 17.01 10.15
C ASP A 591 12.90 18.46 9.94
N PHE A 592 13.81 19.29 9.43
CA PHE A 592 13.52 20.61 8.90
C PHE A 592 13.62 20.56 7.38
N TYR A 593 12.70 21.19 6.68
CA TYR A 593 12.66 21.13 5.23
C TYR A 593 12.27 22.47 4.61
N TYR A 594 12.76 22.66 3.38
CA TYR A 594 12.34 23.73 2.48
C TYR A 594 12.00 23.12 1.12
N ARG A 595 10.85 23.48 0.57
CA ARG A 595 10.36 23.08 -0.75
C ARG A 595 10.02 24.30 -1.57
N LYS A 596 10.51 24.32 -2.81
CA LYS A 596 10.17 25.34 -3.80
C LYS A 596 9.65 24.65 -5.05
N GLU A 597 8.48 25.05 -5.50
CA GLU A 597 7.80 24.56 -6.69
C GLU A 597 7.69 25.68 -7.72
N ILE A 598 8.09 25.41 -8.96
CA ILE A 598 8.01 26.32 -10.09
C ILE A 598 6.94 25.79 -11.03
N PHE A 599 5.96 26.60 -11.36
CA PHE A 599 4.77 26.27 -12.14
C PHE A 599 4.00 25.06 -11.56
N PRO A 600 3.66 25.05 -10.25
CA PRO A 600 2.84 23.96 -9.72
C PRO A 600 1.47 23.94 -10.42
N SER A 601 1.05 22.72 -10.85
CA SER A 601 -0.29 22.49 -11.40
C SER A 601 -1.26 22.30 -10.25
N MET A 602 -2.28 23.15 -10.18
CA MET A 602 -3.29 23.13 -9.11
C MET A 602 -4.68 23.34 -9.68
N GLU A 603 -5.67 22.76 -9.00
CA GLU A 603 -7.08 23.09 -9.22
C GLU A 603 -7.38 24.45 -8.64
N ILE A 604 -8.11 25.25 -9.39
CA ILE A 604 -8.67 26.53 -8.96
C ILE A 604 -10.17 26.55 -9.28
N SER A 605 -10.94 27.36 -8.55
CA SER A 605 -12.28 27.75 -8.99
C SER A 605 -12.22 29.07 -9.72
N TYR A 606 -12.93 29.17 -10.81
CA TYR A 606 -13.05 30.37 -11.65
C TYR A 606 -14.51 30.69 -11.86
N GLN A 607 -14.92 31.88 -11.37
CA GLN A 607 -16.23 32.44 -11.62
C GLN A 607 -16.18 33.25 -12.91
N GLN A 608 -16.92 32.81 -13.92
CA GLN A 608 -17.09 33.52 -15.15
C GLN A 608 -18.39 34.35 -15.05
N HIS A 609 -18.25 35.67 -14.84
CA HIS A 609 -19.40 36.54 -14.57
C HIS A 609 -20.35 36.72 -15.76
N GLU A 610 -19.83 36.68 -16.98
CA GLU A 610 -20.63 36.87 -18.22
C GLU A 610 -21.75 35.81 -18.37
N ASN A 611 -21.53 34.59 -17.89
CA ASN A 611 -22.46 33.48 -18.07
C ASN A 611 -22.83 32.82 -16.71
N ASN A 612 -22.42 33.41 -15.57
CA ASN A 612 -22.62 32.90 -14.22
C ASN A 612 -22.16 31.46 -14.04
N ASN A 613 -21.04 31.10 -14.71
CA ASN A 613 -20.47 29.76 -14.60
C ASN A 613 -19.44 29.70 -13.48
N LEU A 614 -19.45 28.60 -12.72
CA LEU A 614 -18.37 28.20 -11.80
C LEU A 614 -17.58 27.07 -12.43
N ILE A 615 -16.36 27.35 -12.83
CA ILE A 615 -15.49 26.40 -13.51
C ILE A 615 -14.42 25.91 -12.55
N TYR A 616 -14.34 24.62 -12.33
CA TYR A 616 -13.22 23.97 -11.67
C TYR A 616 -12.17 23.63 -12.72
N TYR A 617 -11.03 24.28 -12.64
CA TYR A 617 -10.05 24.29 -13.72
C TYR A 617 -8.66 23.95 -13.19
N PHE A 618 -7.95 23.04 -13.88
CA PHE A 618 -6.53 22.82 -13.58
C PHE A 618 -5.68 23.79 -14.38
N THR A 619 -4.77 24.47 -13.68
CA THR A 619 -3.82 25.40 -14.30
C THR A 619 -2.49 25.43 -13.54
N ASN A 620 -1.45 25.98 -14.15
CA ASN A 620 -0.21 26.27 -13.45
C ASN A 620 -0.31 27.62 -12.72
N ILE A 621 -0.01 27.62 -11.43
CA ILE A 621 0.28 28.87 -10.70
C ILE A 621 1.77 29.21 -10.83
N GLU A 622 2.16 30.45 -10.50
CA GLU A 622 3.52 30.95 -10.73
C GLU A 622 4.56 30.21 -9.87
N LYS A 623 4.28 30.05 -8.59
CA LYS A 623 5.24 29.51 -7.62
C LYS A 623 4.52 28.99 -6.37
N GLY A 624 5.04 27.91 -5.79
CA GLY A 624 4.72 27.42 -4.46
C GLY A 624 5.99 27.38 -3.61
N GLU A 625 5.91 27.78 -2.35
CA GLU A 625 7.01 27.65 -1.37
C GLU A 625 6.49 27.14 -0.05
N ALA A 626 7.25 26.23 0.57
CA ALA A 626 6.95 25.74 1.90
C ALA A 626 8.24 25.54 2.69
N PHE A 627 8.22 25.91 3.97
CA PHE A 627 9.25 25.51 4.92
C PHE A 627 8.59 25.00 6.19
N GLY A 628 9.16 23.97 6.79
CA GLY A 628 8.52 23.34 7.92
C GLY A 628 9.43 22.45 8.75
N MET A 629 8.82 21.91 9.79
CA MET A 629 9.42 20.98 10.72
C MET A 629 8.49 19.81 10.94
N SER A 630 9.03 18.59 10.91
CA SER A 630 8.29 17.37 11.22
C SER A 630 8.95 16.65 12.38
N LEU A 631 8.15 16.25 13.37
CA LEU A 631 8.57 15.51 14.56
C LEU A 631 7.84 14.16 14.59
N TYR A 632 8.59 13.10 14.80
CA TYR A 632 8.05 11.78 15.09
C TYR A 632 8.67 11.20 16.35
N LYS A 633 7.81 10.68 17.22
CA LYS A 633 8.22 9.99 18.45
C LYS A 633 7.28 8.83 18.73
N SER A 634 7.85 7.66 19.06
CA SER A 634 7.11 6.54 19.62
C SER A 634 7.56 6.28 21.06
N PHE A 635 6.60 6.02 21.95
CA PHE A 635 6.80 5.67 23.35
C PHE A 635 6.28 4.26 23.59
N GLU A 636 7.09 3.40 24.20
CA GLU A 636 6.63 2.17 24.85
C GLU A 636 6.41 2.49 26.34
N ILE A 637 5.19 2.90 26.71
CA ILE A 637 4.86 3.33 28.09
C ILE A 637 4.88 2.11 29.02
N LYS A 638 4.31 1.01 28.54
CA LYS A 638 4.32 -0.34 29.13
C LYS A 638 4.47 -1.38 28.00
N PRO A 639 4.83 -2.64 28.27
CA PRO A 639 4.87 -3.67 27.23
C PRO A 639 3.56 -3.85 26.46
N TRP A 640 2.42 -3.54 27.10
CA TRP A 640 1.09 -3.62 26.53
C TRP A 640 0.51 -2.27 26.09
N TRP A 641 1.23 -1.14 26.31
CA TRP A 641 0.74 0.21 25.99
C TRP A 641 1.81 1.01 25.24
N SER A 642 1.50 1.41 24.02
CA SER A 642 2.34 2.27 23.19
C SER A 642 1.60 3.53 22.73
N LEU A 643 2.36 4.62 22.56
CA LEU A 643 1.89 5.92 22.08
C LEU A 643 2.77 6.37 20.92
N ILE A 644 2.17 6.82 19.83
CA ILE A 644 2.84 7.43 18.68
C ILE A 644 2.37 8.86 18.55
N ILE A 645 3.32 9.79 18.39
CA ILE A 645 3.10 11.20 18.13
C ILE A 645 3.81 11.54 16.83
N SER A 646 3.08 12.10 15.87
CA SER A 646 3.59 12.56 14.59
C SER A 646 3.03 13.96 14.30
N GLU A 647 3.91 14.95 14.32
CA GLU A 647 3.57 16.36 14.15
C GLU A 647 4.25 16.90 12.89
N ASN A 648 3.56 17.73 12.14
CA ASN A 648 4.13 18.49 11.04
C ASN A 648 3.63 19.94 11.12
N LEU A 649 4.54 20.87 11.22
CA LEU A 649 4.26 22.30 11.18
C LEU A 649 4.96 22.89 9.97
N GLU A 650 4.22 23.54 9.07
CA GLU A 650 4.78 24.17 7.88
C GLU A 650 4.13 25.51 7.58
N HIS A 651 4.90 26.41 7.03
CA HIS A 651 4.42 27.63 6.41
C HIS A 651 4.37 27.43 4.89
N ASN A 652 3.17 27.56 4.30
CA ASN A 652 2.92 27.41 2.88
C ASN A 652 2.61 28.75 2.23
N GLU A 653 3.14 29.00 1.03
CA GLU A 653 2.89 30.15 0.19
C GLU A 653 2.61 29.72 -1.24
N ASN A 654 1.52 30.23 -1.83
CA ASN A 654 1.18 30.07 -3.24
C ASN A 654 1.07 31.43 -3.90
N TYR A 655 1.75 31.60 -5.04
CA TYR A 655 1.74 32.81 -5.85
C TYR A 655 1.04 32.52 -7.18
N PHE A 656 -0.04 33.21 -7.46
CA PHE A 656 -0.86 33.00 -8.65
C PHE A 656 -1.31 34.32 -9.29
N LYS A 657 -1.54 34.31 -10.58
CA LYS A 657 -2.15 35.44 -11.27
C LYS A 657 -3.66 35.35 -11.15
N GLY A 658 -4.28 36.46 -10.72
CA GLY A 658 -5.72 36.60 -10.79
C GLY A 658 -6.21 36.77 -12.22
N ILE A 659 -7.53 36.90 -12.38
CA ILE A 659 -8.18 37.08 -13.69
C ILE A 659 -7.75 38.42 -14.33
N ASP A 660 -7.51 39.42 -13.50
CA ASP A 660 -6.96 40.73 -13.87
C ASP A 660 -5.49 40.71 -14.24
N GLY A 661 -4.82 39.56 -14.17
CA GLY A 661 -3.39 39.40 -14.38
C GLY A 661 -2.53 39.84 -13.20
N ALA A 662 -3.11 40.39 -12.11
CA ALA A 662 -2.40 40.82 -10.93
C ALA A 662 -1.83 39.60 -10.17
N LEU A 663 -0.60 39.72 -9.68
CA LEU A 663 0.03 38.69 -8.85
C LEU A 663 -0.55 38.70 -7.44
N ASN A 664 -1.19 37.61 -7.06
CA ASN A 664 -1.76 37.39 -5.74
C ASN A 664 -0.91 36.40 -4.93
N LYS A 665 -1.03 36.45 -3.63
CA LYS A 665 -0.37 35.55 -2.67
C LYS A 665 -1.39 34.98 -1.70
N ASN A 666 -1.41 33.64 -1.58
CA ASN A 666 -2.12 32.93 -0.52
C ASN A 666 -1.10 32.28 0.41
N GLN A 667 -1.24 32.45 1.73
CA GLN A 667 -0.26 31.92 2.69
C GLN A 667 -0.92 31.50 4.01
N VAL A 668 -0.34 30.45 4.64
CA VAL A 668 -0.83 29.95 5.92
C VAL A 668 0.25 29.18 6.68
N TRP A 669 0.16 29.23 8.02
CA TRP A 669 0.79 28.22 8.88
C TRP A 669 -0.13 27.01 9.01
N ASN A 670 0.32 25.86 8.53
CA ASN A 670 -0.42 24.60 8.61
C ASN A 670 0.22 23.69 9.64
N TRP A 671 -0.60 23.17 10.53
CA TRP A 671 -0.22 22.17 11.52
C TRP A 671 -1.02 20.89 11.32
N VAL A 672 -0.32 19.77 11.15
CA VAL A 672 -0.91 18.42 11.05
C VAL A 672 -0.44 17.60 12.24
N SER A 673 -1.39 17.16 13.06
CA SER A 673 -1.16 16.30 14.23
C SER A 673 -1.81 14.95 14.04
N ASN A 674 -1.04 13.88 14.30
CA ASN A 674 -1.55 12.51 14.32
C ASN A 674 -1.04 11.82 15.58
N ILE A 675 -1.95 11.56 16.52
CA ILE A 675 -1.66 10.92 17.80
C ILE A 675 -2.45 9.61 17.86
N SER A 676 -1.79 8.51 18.14
CA SER A 676 -2.45 7.22 18.35
C SER A 676 -1.89 6.47 19.55
N THR A 677 -2.77 5.85 20.31
CA THR A 677 -2.42 4.99 21.44
C THR A 677 -2.96 3.59 21.21
N SER A 678 -2.11 2.60 21.41
CA SER A 678 -2.43 1.19 21.16
C SER A 678 -2.21 0.36 22.41
N PHE A 679 -3.11 -0.57 22.66
CA PHE A 679 -3.12 -1.47 23.81
C PHE A 679 -3.15 -2.91 23.33
N THR A 680 -2.29 -3.76 23.93
CA THR A 680 -2.36 -5.21 23.82
C THR A 680 -3.07 -5.70 25.07
N LEU A 681 -4.24 -6.32 24.92
CA LEU A 681 -5.17 -6.57 26.03
C LEU A 681 -4.99 -7.96 26.67
N ASP A 682 -4.15 -8.82 26.04
CA ASP A 682 -3.89 -10.17 26.51
C ASP A 682 -2.42 -10.57 26.31
N GLU A 683 -1.95 -11.57 27.06
CA GLU A 683 -0.55 -12.05 27.04
C GLU A 683 -0.17 -12.65 25.67
N ASN A 684 -1.10 -13.30 24.96
CA ASN A 684 -0.87 -13.89 23.65
C ASN A 684 -0.81 -12.87 22.50
N SER A 685 -1.10 -11.59 22.82
CA SER A 685 -1.22 -10.50 21.82
C SER A 685 -2.28 -10.76 20.75
N ASP A 686 -3.33 -11.52 21.09
CA ASP A 686 -4.45 -11.83 20.20
C ASP A 686 -5.51 -10.72 20.20
N TRP A 687 -5.63 -9.97 21.30
CA TRP A 687 -6.49 -8.81 21.42
C TRP A 687 -5.70 -7.52 21.36
N LYS A 688 -6.06 -6.63 20.44
CA LYS A 688 -5.47 -5.29 20.33
C LYS A 688 -6.56 -4.24 20.17
N MET A 689 -6.36 -3.13 20.84
CA MET A 689 -7.21 -1.95 20.75
C MET A 689 -6.36 -0.73 20.41
N GLU A 690 -6.91 0.17 19.64
CA GLU A 690 -6.28 1.45 19.31
C GLU A 690 -7.32 2.56 19.29
N VAL A 691 -6.91 3.71 19.80
CA VAL A 691 -7.63 4.99 19.69
C VAL A 691 -6.66 5.99 19.04
N GLY A 692 -7.15 6.71 18.05
CA GLY A 692 -6.35 7.73 17.39
C GLY A 692 -7.15 8.99 17.11
N HIS A 693 -6.40 10.08 17.02
CA HIS A 693 -6.89 11.41 16.70
C HIS A 693 -6.03 12.02 15.61
N LYS A 694 -6.66 12.68 14.64
CA LYS A 694 -6.02 13.44 13.57
C LYS A 694 -6.57 14.85 13.57
N TYR A 695 -5.69 15.81 13.44
CA TYR A 695 -6.03 17.22 13.30
C TYR A 695 -5.26 17.84 12.14
N TYR A 696 -5.94 18.60 11.32
CA TYR A 696 -5.39 19.43 10.25
C TYR A 696 -5.84 20.85 10.55
N SER A 697 -4.91 21.76 10.78
CA SER A 697 -5.24 23.19 10.87
C SER A 697 -5.60 23.73 9.48
N PRO A 698 -6.04 25.00 9.34
CA PRO A 698 -6.29 25.57 8.02
C PRO A 698 -5.11 25.38 7.07
N GLY A 699 -5.40 25.12 5.79
CA GLY A 699 -4.43 24.91 4.72
C GLY A 699 -4.72 25.77 3.49
N ILE A 700 -3.83 25.73 2.50
CA ILE A 700 -4.01 26.39 1.20
C ILE A 700 -3.69 25.45 0.04
N GLN A 701 -4.36 25.65 -1.09
CA GLN A 701 -4.08 24.99 -2.37
C GLN A 701 -4.41 25.96 -3.50
N GLY A 702 -3.41 26.48 -4.19
CA GLY A 702 -3.63 27.51 -5.23
C GLY A 702 -4.39 28.72 -4.68
N THR A 703 -5.57 28.99 -5.26
CA THR A 703 -6.48 30.07 -4.83
C THR A 703 -7.29 29.71 -3.58
N PHE A 704 -7.35 28.43 -3.22
CA PHE A 704 -8.18 27.95 -2.13
C PHE A 704 -7.55 28.13 -0.76
N THR A 705 -8.39 28.52 0.22
CA THR A 705 -8.16 28.37 1.65
C THR A 705 -9.06 27.26 2.16
N ILE A 706 -8.49 26.29 2.87
CA ILE A 706 -9.17 25.09 3.37
C ILE A 706 -9.29 25.22 4.88
N SER A 707 -10.50 25.04 5.43
CA SER A 707 -10.73 25.11 6.88
C SER A 707 -10.06 23.97 7.64
N SER A 708 -9.92 24.15 8.96
CA SER A 708 -9.46 23.06 9.84
C SER A 708 -10.40 21.88 9.79
N GLN A 709 -9.81 20.69 10.04
CA GLN A 709 -10.50 19.42 10.07
C GLN A 709 -9.92 18.57 11.20
N TRP A 710 -10.74 17.79 11.87
CA TRP A 710 -10.26 16.80 12.81
C TRP A 710 -11.08 15.51 12.71
N SER A 711 -10.54 14.41 13.17
CA SER A 711 -11.26 13.15 13.28
C SER A 711 -10.69 12.28 14.38
N ALA A 712 -11.56 11.47 15.00
CA ALA A 712 -11.15 10.41 15.91
C ALA A 712 -11.59 9.06 15.36
N TYR A 713 -10.81 8.03 15.64
CA TYR A 713 -11.11 6.66 15.24
C TYR A 713 -10.82 5.68 16.38
N PHE A 714 -11.51 4.56 16.31
CA PHE A 714 -11.34 3.43 17.20
C PHE A 714 -11.11 2.15 16.38
N VAL A 715 -10.16 1.32 16.79
CA VAL A 715 -9.89 0.02 16.16
C VAL A 715 -9.83 -1.05 17.25
N MET A 716 -10.52 -2.15 17.04
CA MET A 716 -10.39 -3.36 17.84
C MET A 716 -10.11 -4.54 16.92
N ASN A 717 -9.08 -5.32 17.23
CA ASN A 717 -8.66 -6.49 16.46
C ASN A 717 -8.57 -7.70 17.39
N ARG A 718 -9.05 -8.85 16.93
CA ARG A 718 -8.91 -10.14 17.62
C ARG A 718 -8.51 -11.25 16.66
N LYS A 719 -7.53 -12.05 17.10
CA LYS A 719 -7.10 -13.28 16.41
C LYS A 719 -7.69 -14.51 17.13
N PHE A 720 -8.11 -15.50 16.34
CA PHE A 720 -8.73 -16.75 16.79
C PHE A 720 -8.04 -17.95 16.14
N PHE A 721 -8.25 -19.15 16.71
CA PHE A 721 -7.81 -20.42 16.11
C PHE A 721 -6.31 -20.44 15.78
N ASN A 722 -5.46 -20.16 16.78
CA ASN A 722 -4.00 -20.06 16.61
C ASN A 722 -3.62 -19.06 15.49
N LYS A 723 -4.25 -17.87 15.52
CA LYS A 723 -4.03 -16.76 14.57
C LYS A 723 -4.46 -17.05 13.12
N LYS A 724 -5.24 -18.12 12.87
CA LYS A 724 -5.76 -18.43 11.53
C LYS A 724 -6.90 -17.51 11.11
N LEU A 725 -7.77 -17.12 12.02
CA LEU A 725 -8.87 -16.18 11.76
C LEU A 725 -8.58 -14.87 12.50
N GLU A 726 -8.68 -13.76 11.78
CA GLU A 726 -8.58 -12.40 12.33
C GLU A 726 -9.90 -11.68 12.07
N ALA A 727 -10.48 -11.10 13.12
CA ALA A 727 -11.63 -10.22 13.04
C ALA A 727 -11.21 -8.82 13.49
N ALA A 728 -11.57 -7.79 12.71
CA ALA A 728 -11.33 -6.40 13.10
C ALA A 728 -12.61 -5.58 12.99
N PHE A 729 -12.80 -4.69 13.95
CA PHE A 729 -13.83 -3.68 13.97
C PHE A 729 -13.15 -2.32 13.98
N ILE A 730 -13.52 -1.44 13.06
CA ILE A 730 -12.97 -0.09 12.92
C ILE A 730 -14.14 0.88 12.91
N PHE A 731 -14.07 1.91 13.73
CA PHE A 731 -15.02 3.03 13.70
C PHE A 731 -14.26 4.29 13.34
N ASN A 732 -14.55 4.85 12.18
CA ASN A 732 -13.89 6.06 11.64
C ASN A 732 -14.78 7.28 11.87
N ASP A 733 -14.14 8.46 11.97
CA ASP A 733 -14.80 9.77 12.09
C ASP A 733 -15.94 9.77 13.09
N ILE A 734 -15.63 9.30 14.33
CA ILE A 734 -16.62 9.03 15.39
C ILE A 734 -17.58 10.23 15.58
N PHE A 735 -17.09 11.45 15.41
CA PHE A 735 -17.83 12.69 15.67
C PHE A 735 -18.36 13.40 14.41
N ARG A 736 -18.20 12.77 13.20
CA ARG A 736 -18.58 13.37 11.91
C ARG A 736 -17.97 14.77 11.71
N SER A 737 -16.70 14.92 12.01
CA SER A 737 -16.00 16.21 12.08
C SER A 737 -15.05 16.47 10.89
N THR A 738 -15.18 15.69 9.81
CA THR A 738 -14.32 15.80 8.62
C THR A 738 -14.88 16.69 7.51
N GLN A 739 -16.02 17.36 7.75
CA GLN A 739 -16.55 18.35 6.81
C GLN A 739 -15.55 19.50 6.63
N GLN A 740 -15.28 19.86 5.38
CA GLN A 740 -14.35 20.95 5.04
C GLN A 740 -15.11 22.12 4.41
N LYS A 741 -14.69 23.34 4.75
CA LYS A 741 -15.02 24.54 3.98
C LYS A 741 -13.79 24.91 3.14
N ILE A 742 -13.98 24.98 1.83
CA ILE A 742 -12.94 25.33 0.85
C ILE A 742 -13.41 26.61 0.18
N SER A 743 -12.66 27.69 0.33
CA SER A 743 -13.05 29.02 -0.14
C SER A 743 -12.00 29.62 -1.05
N SER A 744 -12.47 30.34 -2.08
CA SER A 744 -11.63 31.12 -2.99
C SER A 744 -12.14 32.56 -2.98
N LYS A 745 -11.31 33.47 -2.50
CA LYS A 745 -11.66 34.88 -2.41
C LYS A 745 -10.48 35.76 -2.79
N TYR A 746 -10.55 36.32 -4.00
CA TYR A 746 -9.57 37.26 -4.53
C TYR A 746 -10.16 38.03 -5.73
N GLY A 747 -9.79 39.34 -5.92
CA GLY A 747 -10.40 40.14 -6.97
C GLY A 747 -11.92 40.16 -6.87
N ASN A 748 -12.60 39.84 -7.98
CA ASN A 748 -14.05 39.65 -8.05
C ASN A 748 -14.51 38.22 -7.81
N GLN A 749 -13.62 37.29 -7.43
CA GLN A 749 -13.93 35.89 -7.10
C GLN A 749 -14.34 35.81 -5.62
N ASP A 750 -15.55 35.30 -5.36
CA ASP A 750 -16.06 35.09 -3.99
C ASP A 750 -16.94 33.83 -3.98
N ASN A 751 -16.28 32.68 -3.75
CA ASN A 751 -16.98 31.39 -3.67
C ASN A 751 -16.40 30.51 -2.57
N TYR A 752 -17.24 29.64 -2.04
CA TYR A 752 -16.80 28.53 -1.20
C TYR A 752 -17.68 27.30 -1.41
N PHE A 753 -17.16 26.15 -1.06
CA PHE A 753 -17.93 24.93 -0.97
C PHE A 753 -17.67 24.21 0.35
N LEU A 754 -18.74 23.66 0.90
CA LEU A 754 -18.70 22.73 1.99
C LEU A 754 -18.64 21.33 1.37
N ASP A 755 -17.76 20.46 1.86
CA ASP A 755 -17.61 19.11 1.36
C ASP A 755 -17.57 18.10 2.50
N TYR A 756 -18.41 17.07 2.41
CA TYR A 756 -18.41 15.94 3.32
C TYR A 756 -18.43 14.61 2.51
N GLN A 757 -17.41 13.78 2.70
CA GLN A 757 -17.19 12.56 1.90
C GLN A 757 -17.69 11.28 2.57
N ASP A 758 -18.70 11.36 3.42
CA ASP A 758 -19.34 10.21 4.09
C ASP A 758 -18.33 9.31 4.85
N THR A 759 -17.47 9.94 5.65
CA THR A 759 -16.35 9.29 6.37
C THR A 759 -16.77 8.63 7.67
N GLN A 760 -17.90 9.08 8.30
CA GLN A 760 -18.40 8.49 9.52
C GLN A 760 -19.00 7.10 9.26
N GLY A 761 -18.47 6.09 9.93
CA GLY A 761 -18.99 4.74 9.77
C GLY A 761 -18.12 3.68 10.41
N PHE A 762 -18.62 2.46 10.38
CA PHE A 762 -17.86 1.33 10.87
C PHE A 762 -17.50 0.34 9.75
N THR A 763 -16.38 -0.34 9.95
CA THR A 763 -15.94 -1.45 9.11
C THR A 763 -15.80 -2.70 9.97
N PHE A 764 -16.40 -3.79 9.52
CA PHE A 764 -16.16 -5.11 10.06
C PHE A 764 -15.41 -5.95 9.01
N SER A 765 -14.26 -6.50 9.39
CA SER A 765 -13.47 -7.33 8.49
C SER A 765 -13.17 -8.69 9.09
N LEU A 766 -13.21 -9.72 8.25
CA LEU A 766 -12.81 -11.08 8.56
C LEU A 766 -11.71 -11.52 7.59
N LYS A 767 -10.68 -12.19 8.11
CA LYS A 767 -9.57 -12.70 7.34
C LYS A 767 -9.20 -14.08 7.84
N TYR A 768 -9.30 -15.09 6.97
CA TYR A 768 -8.96 -16.48 7.27
C TYR A 768 -7.73 -16.93 6.50
N ASN A 769 -6.71 -17.33 7.22
CA ASN A 769 -5.45 -17.84 6.70
C ASN A 769 -5.43 -19.37 6.76
N PHE A 770 -5.11 -20.03 5.65
CA PHE A 770 -5.02 -21.48 5.55
C PHE A 770 -3.74 -21.91 4.81
N GLY A 771 -3.35 -23.18 4.98
CA GLY A 771 -2.08 -23.68 4.49
C GLY A 771 -0.90 -23.31 5.39
N ASN A 772 0.32 -23.33 4.85
CA ASN A 772 1.55 -23.03 5.59
C ASN A 772 1.75 -21.52 5.71
N GLN A 773 1.55 -20.94 6.91
CA GLN A 773 1.66 -19.51 7.18
C GLN A 773 3.09 -18.96 7.03
N SER A 774 4.08 -19.82 6.95
CA SER A 774 5.47 -19.42 6.73
C SER A 774 5.80 -19.13 5.26
N VAL A 775 4.92 -19.51 4.31
CA VAL A 775 5.05 -19.14 2.88
C VAL A 775 4.67 -17.67 2.70
N LYS A 776 5.56 -16.87 2.11
CA LYS A 776 5.42 -15.41 1.95
C LYS A 776 5.33 -15.00 0.49
N ASN A 777 4.96 -13.75 0.22
CA ASN A 777 4.87 -13.19 -1.13
C ASN A 777 6.19 -13.26 -1.90
N SER A 778 6.10 -13.55 -3.20
CA SER A 778 7.19 -13.34 -4.15
C SER A 778 7.40 -11.85 -4.43
N LYS A 779 8.53 -11.49 -5.06
CA LYS A 779 8.83 -10.11 -5.42
C LYS A 779 7.83 -9.58 -6.46
N SER A 780 7.32 -8.34 -6.28
CA SER A 780 6.61 -7.61 -7.34
C SER A 780 7.59 -6.99 -8.34
N ILE A 781 7.20 -6.83 -9.61
CA ILE A 781 8.05 -6.25 -10.67
C ILE A 781 7.93 -4.72 -10.66
N LYS A 782 9.04 -4.04 -11.04
CA LYS A 782 9.10 -2.58 -11.25
C LYS A 782 8.24 -2.19 -12.46
N LYS A 783 7.50 -1.10 -12.35
CA LYS A 783 6.57 -0.57 -13.33
C LYS A 783 6.94 0.87 -13.71
N ALA A 784 6.35 1.39 -14.80
CA ALA A 784 6.68 2.72 -15.34
C ALA A 784 5.99 3.86 -14.58
N ASP A 785 6.67 5.01 -14.39
CA ASP A 785 6.13 6.15 -13.61
C ASP A 785 5.00 6.88 -14.32
N GLU A 786 4.98 6.82 -15.63
CA GLU A 786 3.94 7.45 -16.46
C GLU A 786 2.54 6.88 -16.17
N GLN A 787 2.45 5.68 -15.58
CA GLN A 787 1.16 5.12 -15.16
C GLN A 787 0.53 5.86 -13.96
N GLU A 788 1.31 6.54 -13.12
CA GLU A 788 0.73 7.36 -12.02
C GLU A 788 -0.10 8.52 -12.53
N ARG A 789 0.11 8.91 -13.78
CA ARG A 789 -0.59 10.00 -14.45
C ARG A 789 -1.90 9.54 -15.12
N LEU A 790 -2.24 8.23 -15.00
CA LEU A 790 -3.49 7.63 -15.45
C LEU A 790 -4.62 7.90 -14.42
#